data_e686ba79fa2eecc2449f99479c6d5e9f
#
_entry.id   e686ba79fa2eecc2449f99479c6d5e9f
#
_cell.length_a   1.000
_cell.length_b   1.000
_cell.length_c   1.000
_cell.angle_alpha   90.00
_cell.angle_beta   90.00
_cell.angle_gamma   90.00
#
_symmetry.space_group_name_H-M   'P 1'
#
loop_
_entity.id
_entity.type
_entity.pdbx_description
1 polymer ?
#
loop_
_entity_poly.entity_id
_entity_poly.type
_entity_poly.pdbx_seq_one_letter_code
_entity_poly.pdbx_strand_id
1 'polypeptide(L)'
;MKNLFIKTAVALLVAAAAFTSCDRCERVKGDPMKSLIYTLDNGLKVYMTVNKEEPRIQTYIAVRSGGKNDPHETTGLAHYFEHLMFKGSEQFGTSDYAAEKPLLDEIERLFEEYRTITDPAERLEMYRRIDSVSYEASKIAIPNEYDKLMGMIGARGTNAWTSQDETVYTEDIPSNQLENWAIVQADRFRHNVIRGFHTELEAVYEEKNMSLTSDTEKLFEALQAGLFKNHPYGTQTVLGTQEQLKNPSIVNIKNYYNTFYVPNNIAICLSGDFNPREALALVKKYFGDWAPNPDIPTLKYEAEEPITTPIEKDVYGLEAEMVALAWRLPGSRDLKATSVGEVASSVLCNGRAGLIDLDINMQQKVMQMYAFDNTQPDYSMFVTLGMPKQGQTLEQVRDLALEEVAKLAAGDFDESLLESTVNNIRLRRMRQLENNSNRARLFVEAFIAGIPWKDACKDIDRYASVTKEDVMAFAQEYLRPENFVVVYKRMGEDTSIEKISAPAITPIETNRDKSSAFLQSIQDKEVKPIEPSFPDFSKDLSAGQLAQGVNLLYKKNTLNEIATVELLYNRGKLQDPALEDAFAYLQYLGTSEMSAAEISARMYELACYFSFDCDDNSSSIMVSGLSDNVPEALGIVEKLILGAEPDEGILAALKADLFKARDDAKKSQDACFDALTDYVMHGPEYVKRTTLSSADLSSLSSEQLLGKLRELFEKGHEVLYYGPLSKEEATKTIAAAHHMADNPEPLAEEFAPTVQTPSSKVLVAPYTAANFYYYQFSNRGEKYDPAQTARIRLYNEYFGGGMNGIVFQEMREARGLAYSASARLREPSWKDGEYGFYAYIASQNDKLVKAVENFDDIINDMPESERAFDIAKQGLLSRMRTQRYRGLRLLDYYRNCRRLGLDEPLDKAVFEELQGLTLEDVKAIQKQWVAGRTYTYGILGDPADLDMPYLRMLGPVKTLTLEDIFGY
;
A
#
# COMPACT_ATOMS: atom_id res chain seq x y z
N MET A 1 3.10 -44.13 59.92
CA MET A 1 3.18 -44.28 58.42
C MET A 1 1.97 -43.75 57.67
N LYS A 2 0.71 -43.90 58.13
CA LYS A 2 -0.47 -43.35 57.40
C LYS A 2 -0.47 -41.76 57.23
N ASN A 3 0.01 -41.05 58.29
CA ASN A 3 0.03 -39.57 58.21
C ASN A 3 1.14 -38.96 57.31
N LEU A 4 2.16 -39.76 56.99
CA LEU A 4 3.23 -39.34 56.08
C LEU A 4 2.79 -39.49 54.60
N PHE A 5 2.05 -40.57 54.30
CA PHE A 5 1.48 -40.83 52.98
C PHE A 5 0.41 -39.80 52.58
N ILE A 6 -0.40 -39.33 53.52
CA ILE A 6 -1.44 -38.32 53.28
C ILE A 6 -0.80 -36.94 53.00
N LYS A 7 0.25 -36.57 53.75
CA LYS A 7 0.97 -35.29 53.51
C LYS A 7 1.74 -35.32 52.21
N THR A 8 2.30 -36.44 51.79
CA THR A 8 2.99 -36.56 50.49
C THR A 8 2.00 -36.60 49.33
N ALA A 9 0.84 -37.24 49.49
CA ALA A 9 -0.22 -37.22 48.47
C ALA A 9 -0.87 -35.84 48.33
N VAL A 10 -1.08 -35.09 49.41
CA VAL A 10 -1.58 -33.73 49.39
C VAL A 10 -0.51 -32.78 48.81
N ALA A 11 0.77 -32.95 49.13
CA ALA A 11 1.85 -32.14 48.50
C ALA A 11 2.02 -32.44 47.00
N LEU A 12 1.84 -33.70 46.58
CA LEU A 12 1.82 -34.08 45.16
C LEU A 12 0.56 -33.60 44.43
N LEU A 13 -0.61 -33.55 45.09
CA LEU A 13 -1.83 -32.97 44.55
C LEU A 13 -1.76 -31.45 44.48
N VAL A 14 -1.15 -30.77 45.44
CA VAL A 14 -0.90 -29.32 45.40
C VAL A 14 0.19 -28.98 44.38
N ALA A 15 1.23 -29.80 44.25
CA ALA A 15 2.24 -29.65 43.20
C ALA A 15 1.66 -29.97 41.81
N ALA A 16 0.74 -30.92 41.68
CA ALA A 16 0.04 -31.19 40.42
C ALA A 16 -1.00 -30.10 40.08
N ALA A 17 -1.61 -29.44 41.08
CA ALA A 17 -2.49 -28.28 40.84
C ALA A 17 -1.74 -26.99 40.53
N ALA A 18 -0.44 -26.89 40.88
CA ALA A 18 0.42 -25.75 40.52
C ALA A 18 1.03 -25.89 39.11
N PHE A 19 0.80 -27.00 38.40
CA PHE A 19 1.29 -27.23 37.03
C PHE A 19 0.19 -27.42 35.98
N THR A 20 -1.05 -27.03 36.28
CA THR A 20 -2.12 -27.03 35.28
C THR A 20 -2.68 -25.61 35.07
N SER A 21 -1.81 -24.65 34.78
CA SER A 21 -2.19 -23.60 33.85
C SER A 21 -2.14 -24.24 32.45
N CYS A 22 -3.18 -24.96 32.11
CA CYS A 22 -3.34 -25.52 30.76
C CYS A 22 -3.68 -24.36 29.87
N ASP A 23 -2.68 -23.86 29.18
CA ASP A 23 -2.90 -22.92 28.05
C ASP A 23 -3.93 -23.55 27.09
N ARG A 24 -5.16 -23.13 27.17
CA ARG A 24 -6.21 -23.60 26.25
C ARG A 24 -5.87 -23.06 24.86
N CYS A 25 -5.16 -23.89 24.09
CA CYS A 25 -4.97 -23.65 22.67
C CYS A 25 -6.28 -23.95 21.94
N GLU A 26 -6.88 -22.96 21.38
CA GLU A 26 -7.99 -23.13 20.44
C GLU A 26 -7.42 -23.56 19.08
N ARG A 27 -7.98 -24.64 18.51
CA ARG A 27 -7.67 -25.13 17.16
C ARG A 27 -8.96 -25.48 16.46
N VAL A 28 -9.06 -25.13 15.19
CA VAL A 28 -10.24 -25.39 14.39
C VAL A 28 -9.94 -26.52 13.40
N LYS A 29 -10.78 -27.56 13.41
CA LYS A 29 -10.67 -28.66 12.44
C LYS A 29 -11.03 -28.13 11.04
N GLY A 30 -10.15 -28.37 10.06
CA GLY A 30 -10.36 -27.93 8.69
C GLY A 30 -9.83 -26.51 8.42
N ASP A 31 -9.26 -25.83 9.39
CA ASP A 31 -8.59 -24.54 9.19
C ASP A 31 -7.40 -24.71 8.25
N PRO A 32 -7.41 -24.05 7.07
CA PRO A 32 -6.32 -24.16 6.09
C PRO A 32 -4.99 -23.60 6.60
N MET A 33 -5.04 -22.65 7.53
CA MET A 33 -3.86 -22.04 8.14
C MET A 33 -3.30 -22.84 9.32
N LYS A 34 -4.03 -23.85 9.80
CA LYS A 34 -3.67 -24.64 11.01
C LYS A 34 -3.36 -23.75 12.21
N SER A 35 -4.19 -22.75 12.43
CA SER A 35 -3.99 -21.66 13.39
C SER A 35 -3.97 -22.19 14.82
N LEU A 36 -3.19 -21.50 15.66
CA LEU A 36 -3.09 -21.72 17.10
C LEU A 36 -3.48 -20.41 17.79
N ILE A 37 -4.53 -20.47 18.62
CA ILE A 37 -5.05 -19.27 19.27
C ILE A 37 -5.00 -19.48 20.78
N TYR A 38 -4.42 -18.51 21.46
CA TYR A 38 -4.28 -18.50 22.91
C TYR A 38 -4.90 -17.24 23.50
N THR A 39 -5.41 -17.36 24.72
CA THR A 39 -5.78 -16.23 25.55
C THR A 39 -4.96 -16.33 26.82
N LEU A 40 -4.13 -15.33 27.11
CA LEU A 40 -3.33 -15.28 28.32
C LEU A 40 -4.21 -14.92 29.53
N ASP A 41 -3.70 -15.12 30.73
CA ASP A 41 -4.43 -14.87 32.00
C ASP A 41 -4.84 -13.38 32.14
N ASN A 42 -4.08 -12.46 31.53
CA ASN A 42 -4.40 -11.04 31.48
C ASN A 42 -5.33 -10.63 30.32
N GLY A 43 -5.86 -11.59 29.57
CA GLY A 43 -6.81 -11.37 28.48
C GLY A 43 -6.19 -11.14 27.11
N LEU A 44 -4.86 -11.01 27.00
CA LEU A 44 -4.16 -10.83 25.72
C LEU A 44 -4.43 -12.02 24.80
N LYS A 45 -4.88 -11.73 23.57
CA LYS A 45 -5.05 -12.74 22.52
C LYS A 45 -3.77 -12.92 21.72
N VAL A 46 -3.43 -14.17 21.42
CA VAL A 46 -2.26 -14.51 20.58
C VAL A 46 -2.70 -15.46 19.48
N TYR A 47 -2.64 -14.98 18.25
CA TYR A 47 -2.96 -15.75 17.05
C TYR A 47 -1.67 -16.11 16.32
N MET A 48 -1.51 -17.35 15.93
CA MET A 48 -0.30 -17.85 15.30
C MET A 48 -0.60 -18.81 14.17
N THR A 49 0.09 -18.64 13.03
CA THR A 49 0.14 -19.62 11.94
C THR A 49 1.56 -19.75 11.42
N VAL A 50 2.01 -20.99 11.25
CA VAL A 50 3.37 -21.27 10.76
C VAL A 50 3.39 -21.36 9.25
N ASN A 51 4.29 -20.60 8.62
CA ASN A 51 4.62 -20.68 7.22
C ASN A 51 6.14 -20.53 7.07
N LYS A 52 6.82 -21.60 6.61
CA LYS A 52 8.28 -21.67 6.55
C LYS A 52 8.88 -21.31 5.19
N GLU A 53 8.07 -20.72 4.34
CA GLU A 53 8.50 -20.38 3.00
C GLU A 53 9.58 -19.30 2.98
N GLU A 54 9.57 -18.38 3.94
CA GLU A 54 10.61 -17.38 4.19
C GLU A 54 11.06 -17.40 5.64
N PRO A 55 12.34 -17.17 5.97
CA PRO A 55 12.81 -17.10 7.34
C PRO A 55 12.44 -15.74 7.96
N ARG A 56 11.15 -15.39 7.86
CA ARG A 56 10.59 -14.13 8.34
C ARG A 56 9.27 -14.37 9.06
N ILE A 57 8.87 -13.40 9.86
CA ILE A 57 7.61 -13.40 10.62
C ILE A 57 6.92 -12.07 10.39
N GLN A 58 5.75 -12.12 9.80
CA GLN A 58 4.84 -10.98 9.82
C GLN A 58 4.17 -10.90 11.18
N THR A 59 4.23 -9.73 11.78
CA THR A 59 3.65 -9.43 13.08
C THR A 59 2.61 -8.33 12.96
N TYR A 60 1.49 -8.48 13.68
CA TYR A 60 0.55 -7.40 13.93
C TYR A 60 0.26 -7.34 15.42
N ILE A 61 0.24 -6.12 15.97
CA ILE A 61 -0.33 -5.84 17.28
C ILE A 61 -1.57 -4.99 17.02
N ALA A 62 -2.74 -5.60 17.19
CA ALA A 62 -4.03 -4.98 16.90
C ALA A 62 -4.70 -4.53 18.21
N VAL A 63 -5.02 -3.25 18.28
CA VAL A 63 -5.79 -2.64 19.37
C VAL A 63 -7.22 -2.46 18.89
N ARG A 64 -8.21 -2.97 19.65
CA ARG A 64 -9.63 -2.82 19.33
C ARG A 64 -10.13 -1.45 19.78
N SER A 65 -9.58 -0.42 19.19
CA SER A 65 -9.93 0.99 19.42
C SER A 65 -9.42 1.82 18.25
N GLY A 66 -10.21 2.75 17.79
CA GLY A 66 -9.91 3.66 16.70
C GLY A 66 -10.69 4.97 16.83
N GLY A 67 -10.90 5.68 15.74
CA GLY A 67 -11.54 7.00 15.71
C GLY A 67 -12.92 7.05 16.37
N LYS A 68 -13.70 5.98 16.30
CA LYS A 68 -15.01 5.91 16.96
C LYS A 68 -14.94 6.00 18.49
N ASN A 69 -13.77 5.75 19.08
CA ASN A 69 -13.55 5.78 20.52
C ASN A 69 -12.99 7.12 21.01
N ASP A 70 -12.76 8.07 20.11
CA ASP A 70 -12.29 9.41 20.47
C ASP A 70 -13.33 10.15 21.30
N PRO A 71 -12.90 10.94 22.29
CA PRO A 71 -13.79 11.90 22.93
C PRO A 71 -14.34 12.88 21.88
N HIS A 72 -15.64 13.15 21.94
CA HIS A 72 -16.32 13.99 20.94
C HIS A 72 -15.73 15.40 20.80
N GLU A 73 -15.14 15.92 21.86
CA GLU A 73 -14.48 17.23 21.88
C GLU A 73 -13.03 17.22 21.37
N THR A 74 -12.44 16.04 21.12
CA THR A 74 -11.06 15.89 20.64
C THR A 74 -10.96 14.69 19.67
N THR A 75 -11.71 14.74 18.58
CA THR A 75 -11.64 13.71 17.52
C THR A 75 -10.30 13.79 16.78
N GLY A 76 -9.86 12.68 16.16
CA GLY A 76 -8.53 12.55 15.59
C GLY A 76 -7.46 12.10 16.58
N LEU A 77 -7.84 11.87 17.84
CA LEU A 77 -6.93 11.54 18.92
C LEU A 77 -6.33 10.14 18.76
N ALA A 78 -7.12 9.16 18.32
CA ALA A 78 -6.66 7.80 18.07
C ALA A 78 -5.54 7.77 17.03
N HIS A 79 -5.72 8.48 15.90
CA HIS A 79 -4.73 8.60 14.84
C HIS A 79 -3.50 9.38 15.32
N TYR A 80 -3.69 10.49 15.99
CA TYR A 80 -2.56 11.25 16.51
C TYR A 80 -1.74 10.44 17.53
N PHE A 81 -2.40 9.65 18.38
CA PHE A 81 -1.70 8.77 19.32
C PHE A 81 -0.96 7.63 18.61
N GLU A 82 -1.47 7.13 17.50
CA GLU A 82 -0.73 6.19 16.64
C GLU A 82 0.66 6.74 16.29
N HIS A 83 0.76 7.98 15.80
CA HIS A 83 2.03 8.67 15.52
C HIS A 83 2.92 8.76 16.76
N LEU A 84 2.35 9.14 17.90
CA LEU A 84 3.11 9.28 19.14
C LEU A 84 3.66 7.96 19.67
N MET A 85 3.08 6.83 19.30
CA MET A 85 3.59 5.52 19.63
C MET A 85 4.97 5.23 19.02
N PHE A 86 5.39 5.94 17.98
CA PHE A 86 6.72 5.81 17.37
C PHE A 86 7.79 6.65 18.07
N LYS A 87 7.42 7.52 19.01
CA LYS A 87 8.35 8.47 19.64
C LYS A 87 9.11 7.88 20.84
N GLY A 88 8.81 6.66 21.23
CA GLY A 88 9.57 5.90 22.22
C GLY A 88 8.89 5.71 23.57
N SER A 89 9.68 5.27 24.52
CA SER A 89 9.26 4.90 25.88
C SER A 89 10.09 5.64 26.94
N GLU A 90 9.96 5.21 28.21
CA GLU A 90 10.85 5.66 29.28
C GLU A 90 12.31 5.18 29.08
N GLN A 91 12.54 4.12 28.30
CA GLN A 91 13.83 3.48 28.11
C GLN A 91 14.50 3.84 26.80
N PHE A 92 13.76 4.11 25.74
CA PHE A 92 14.28 4.48 24.43
C PHE A 92 13.56 5.72 23.86
N GLY A 93 14.17 6.39 22.88
CA GLY A 93 13.73 7.69 22.38
C GLY A 93 14.24 8.86 23.22
N THR A 94 15.10 8.59 24.19
CA THR A 94 15.68 9.58 25.09
C THR A 94 17.10 9.17 25.51
N SER A 95 17.97 10.15 25.72
CA SER A 95 19.29 9.93 26.33
C SER A 95 19.27 9.96 27.86
N ASP A 96 18.28 10.63 28.47
CA ASP A 96 18.10 10.74 29.94
C ASP A 96 16.62 11.09 30.25
N TYR A 97 15.81 10.06 30.48
CA TYR A 97 14.39 10.27 30.81
C TYR A 97 14.17 11.07 32.10
N ALA A 98 15.05 10.90 33.10
CA ALA A 98 14.89 11.62 34.37
C ALA A 98 15.09 13.15 34.21
N ALA A 99 16.00 13.56 33.32
CA ALA A 99 16.18 14.95 32.94
C ALA A 99 15.11 15.47 31.99
N GLU A 100 14.58 14.60 31.08
CA GLU A 100 13.56 14.97 30.11
C GLU A 100 12.16 15.14 30.73
N LYS A 101 11.78 14.25 31.64
CA LYS A 101 10.42 14.19 32.22
C LYS A 101 9.89 15.52 32.74
N PRO A 102 10.63 16.35 33.50
CA PRO A 102 10.13 17.63 33.94
C PRO A 102 9.76 18.61 32.80
N LEU A 103 10.46 18.52 31.65
CA LEU A 103 10.15 19.31 30.47
C LEU A 103 8.86 18.79 29.80
N LEU A 104 8.68 17.49 29.71
CA LEU A 104 7.46 16.89 29.18
C LEU A 104 6.23 17.21 30.06
N ASP A 105 6.38 17.15 31.36
CA ASP A 105 5.33 17.54 32.32
C ASP A 105 4.96 19.06 32.18
N GLU A 106 5.93 19.91 31.91
CA GLU A 106 5.67 21.34 31.65
C GLU A 106 5.00 21.54 30.28
N ILE A 107 5.41 20.81 29.24
CA ILE A 107 4.76 20.85 27.91
C ILE A 107 3.28 20.47 28.05
N GLU A 108 2.97 19.39 28.76
CA GLU A 108 1.58 18.95 29.01
C GLU A 108 0.80 20.07 29.71
N ARG A 109 1.34 20.65 30.79
CA ARG A 109 0.70 21.75 31.54
C ARG A 109 0.43 22.95 30.62
N LEU A 110 1.40 23.32 29.77
CA LEU A 110 1.27 24.44 28.83
C LEU A 110 0.22 24.21 27.77
N PHE A 111 0.12 22.98 27.22
CA PHE A 111 -0.92 22.64 26.23
C PHE A 111 -2.32 22.68 26.86
N GLU A 112 -2.50 22.19 28.09
CA GLU A 112 -3.80 22.27 28.76
C GLU A 112 -4.19 23.73 29.09
N GLU A 113 -3.23 24.61 29.40
CA GLU A 113 -3.44 26.05 29.57
C GLU A 113 -3.77 26.71 28.21
N TYR A 114 -3.02 26.39 27.15
CA TYR A 114 -3.23 26.87 25.77
C TYR A 114 -4.66 26.66 25.28
N ARG A 115 -5.28 25.51 25.60
CA ARG A 115 -6.65 25.19 25.23
C ARG A 115 -7.70 26.13 25.80
N THR A 116 -7.39 26.82 26.93
CA THR A 116 -8.32 27.71 27.59
C THR A 116 -8.23 29.15 27.07
N ILE A 117 -7.17 29.48 26.31
CA ILE A 117 -6.92 30.82 25.80
C ILE A 117 -7.71 31.04 24.51
N THR A 118 -8.50 32.11 24.47
CA THR A 118 -9.31 32.50 23.32
C THR A 118 -8.77 33.70 22.55
N ASP A 119 -7.96 34.56 23.23
CA ASP A 119 -7.33 35.68 22.55
C ASP A 119 -6.20 35.22 21.63
N PRO A 120 -6.22 35.56 20.32
CA PRO A 120 -5.22 35.08 19.37
C PRO A 120 -3.78 35.50 19.69
N ALA A 121 -3.57 36.69 20.28
CA ALA A 121 -2.23 37.16 20.59
C ALA A 121 -1.65 36.46 21.82
N GLU A 122 -2.46 36.26 22.85
CA GLU A 122 -2.09 35.48 24.05
C GLU A 122 -1.85 34.00 23.66
N ARG A 123 -2.66 33.47 22.75
CA ARG A 123 -2.53 32.12 22.24
C ARG A 123 -1.21 31.94 21.50
N LEU A 124 -0.83 32.87 20.63
CA LEU A 124 0.45 32.84 19.92
C LEU A 124 1.64 32.94 20.88
N GLU A 125 1.55 33.74 21.92
CA GLU A 125 2.63 33.85 22.92
C GLU A 125 2.77 32.55 23.72
N MET A 126 1.66 31.94 24.11
CA MET A 126 1.68 30.62 24.76
C MET A 126 2.29 29.56 23.85
N TYR A 127 1.97 29.55 22.53
CA TYR A 127 2.55 28.63 21.59
C TYR A 127 4.08 28.80 21.48
N ARG A 128 4.58 30.04 21.46
CA ARG A 128 6.04 30.30 21.49
C ARG A 128 6.70 29.77 22.76
N ARG A 129 6.00 29.82 23.87
CA ARG A 129 6.50 29.24 25.12
C ARG A 129 6.54 27.73 25.05
N ILE A 130 5.51 27.09 24.49
CA ILE A 130 5.47 25.65 24.21
C ILE A 130 6.65 25.26 23.29
N ASP A 131 6.86 26.00 22.20
CA ASP A 131 7.96 25.77 21.26
C ASP A 131 9.33 25.85 21.98
N SER A 132 9.54 26.85 22.81
CA SER A 132 10.79 26.99 23.55
C SER A 132 11.07 25.81 24.50
N VAL A 133 10.06 25.35 25.26
CA VAL A 133 10.23 24.19 26.16
C VAL A 133 10.39 22.90 25.37
N SER A 134 9.66 22.73 24.26
CA SER A 134 9.78 21.59 23.35
C SER A 134 11.17 21.51 22.72
N TYR A 135 11.77 22.66 22.35
CA TYR A 135 13.14 22.71 21.86
C TYR A 135 14.16 22.29 22.95
N GLU A 136 14.00 22.69 24.21
CA GLU A 136 14.86 22.23 25.31
C GLU A 136 14.72 20.72 25.53
N ALA A 137 13.50 20.15 25.43
CA ALA A 137 13.27 18.71 25.51
C ALA A 137 13.92 17.95 24.33
N SER A 138 13.90 18.50 23.12
CA SER A 138 14.51 17.89 21.93
C SER A 138 16.02 17.67 22.06
N LYS A 139 16.72 18.44 22.89
CA LYS A 139 18.16 18.25 23.15
C LYS A 139 18.47 16.93 23.88
N ILE A 140 17.47 16.39 24.58
CA ILE A 140 17.57 15.15 25.36
C ILE A 140 16.97 13.98 24.59
N ALA A 141 15.90 14.24 23.83
CA ALA A 141 15.21 13.26 23.02
C ALA A 141 16.13 12.66 21.93
N ILE A 142 15.85 11.44 21.50
CA ILE A 142 16.50 10.77 20.37
C ILE A 142 15.39 10.47 19.35
N PRO A 143 15.18 11.34 18.36
CA PRO A 143 14.14 11.14 17.36
C PRO A 143 14.29 9.83 16.60
N ASN A 144 13.17 9.18 16.30
CA ASN A 144 13.07 7.95 15.48
C ASN A 144 13.95 6.78 15.98
N GLU A 145 14.20 6.70 17.30
CA GLU A 145 14.97 5.59 17.86
C GLU A 145 14.24 4.26 17.73
N TYR A 146 12.90 4.25 17.67
CA TYR A 146 12.11 3.07 17.36
C TYR A 146 12.44 2.52 15.95
N ASP A 147 12.51 3.38 14.95
CA ASP A 147 12.85 2.98 13.59
C ASP A 147 14.29 2.48 13.49
N LYS A 148 15.20 3.09 14.27
CA LYS A 148 16.59 2.61 14.40
C LYS A 148 16.62 1.18 14.98
N LEU A 149 15.83 0.90 16.02
CA LEU A 149 15.68 -0.44 16.61
C LEU A 149 15.13 -1.44 15.58
N MET A 150 14.05 -1.09 14.88
CA MET A 150 13.45 -1.96 13.86
C MET A 150 14.38 -2.16 12.66
N GLY A 151 15.01 -1.10 12.17
CA GLY A 151 16.00 -1.18 11.08
C GLY A 151 17.18 -2.08 11.43
N MET A 152 17.73 -1.93 12.64
CA MET A 152 18.87 -2.73 13.14
C MET A 152 18.55 -4.22 13.20
N ILE A 153 17.34 -4.62 13.63
CA ILE A 153 16.94 -6.03 13.63
C ILE A 153 16.53 -6.53 12.23
N GLY A 154 16.52 -5.67 11.21
CA GLY A 154 16.20 -6.03 9.82
C GLY A 154 14.71 -6.13 9.54
N ALA A 155 13.88 -5.39 10.27
CA ALA A 155 12.47 -5.28 9.98
C ALA A 155 12.22 -4.65 8.60
N ARG A 156 11.08 -4.97 8.00
CA ARG A 156 10.53 -4.38 6.78
C ARG A 156 9.09 -3.95 7.03
N GLY A 157 8.64 -2.93 6.32
CA GLY A 157 7.25 -2.51 6.38
C GLY A 157 6.81 -2.12 7.78
N THR A 158 7.72 -1.57 8.60
CA THR A 158 7.38 -0.95 9.88
C THR A 158 6.39 0.17 9.61
N ASN A 159 5.18 0.00 10.10
CA ASN A 159 4.08 0.93 9.85
C ASN A 159 2.98 0.75 10.90
N ALA A 160 1.96 1.61 10.83
CA ALA A 160 0.72 1.45 11.55
C ALA A 160 -0.42 2.06 10.72
N TRP A 161 -1.64 1.83 11.15
CA TRP A 161 -2.81 2.52 10.63
C TRP A 161 -3.90 2.59 11.69
N THR A 162 -4.70 3.63 11.60
CA THR A 162 -5.90 3.82 12.41
C THR A 162 -7.13 3.87 11.50
N SER A 163 -8.16 3.12 11.87
CA SER A 163 -9.49 3.22 11.28
C SER A 163 -10.52 3.66 12.34
N GLN A 164 -11.79 3.55 12.04
CA GLN A 164 -12.85 3.79 13.03
C GLN A 164 -12.82 2.77 14.19
N ASP A 165 -12.41 1.53 13.92
CA ASP A 165 -12.53 0.39 14.85
C ASP A 165 -11.21 -0.13 15.39
N GLU A 166 -10.11 0.18 14.76
CA GLU A 166 -8.80 -0.42 15.05
C GLU A 166 -7.66 0.58 14.95
N THR A 167 -6.63 0.35 15.75
CA THR A 167 -5.27 0.85 15.52
C THR A 167 -4.34 -0.36 15.49
N VAL A 168 -3.60 -0.54 14.41
CA VAL A 168 -2.79 -1.74 14.18
C VAL A 168 -1.36 -1.36 13.85
N TYR A 169 -0.41 -1.99 14.53
CA TYR A 169 1.03 -1.81 14.33
C TYR A 169 1.61 -3.06 13.67
N THR A 170 2.46 -2.87 12.68
CA THR A 170 2.94 -3.98 11.83
C THR A 170 4.43 -3.92 11.56
N GLU A 171 5.08 -5.07 11.59
CA GLU A 171 6.45 -5.30 11.14
C GLU A 171 6.58 -6.70 10.51
N ASP A 172 7.36 -6.79 9.44
CA ASP A 172 7.89 -8.04 8.93
C ASP A 172 9.34 -8.18 9.39
N ILE A 173 9.59 -9.11 10.33
CA ILE A 173 10.90 -9.28 10.98
C ILE A 173 11.59 -10.59 10.57
N PRO A 174 12.93 -10.66 10.58
CA PRO A 174 13.64 -11.94 10.50
C PRO A 174 13.22 -12.89 11.61
N SER A 175 13.09 -14.17 11.30
CA SER A 175 12.60 -15.18 12.24
C SER A 175 13.47 -15.36 13.51
N ASN A 176 14.75 -15.03 13.43
CA ASN A 176 15.67 -15.03 14.55
C ASN A 176 15.57 -13.79 15.46
N GLN A 177 14.75 -12.82 15.11
CA GLN A 177 14.60 -11.54 15.83
C GLN A 177 13.33 -11.46 16.68
N LEU A 178 12.55 -12.54 16.78
CA LEU A 178 11.26 -12.53 17.49
C LEU A 178 11.40 -12.09 18.95
N GLU A 179 12.48 -12.50 19.65
CA GLU A 179 12.68 -12.06 21.03
C GLU A 179 13.05 -10.57 21.14
N ASN A 180 13.90 -10.05 20.25
CA ASN A 180 14.23 -8.62 20.22
C ASN A 180 12.98 -7.78 19.93
N TRP A 181 12.17 -8.20 18.95
CA TRP A 181 10.88 -7.59 18.66
C TRP A 181 9.97 -7.58 19.90
N ALA A 182 9.84 -8.73 20.58
CA ALA A 182 8.97 -8.84 21.76
C ALA A 182 9.43 -7.93 22.93
N ILE A 183 10.75 -7.75 23.12
CA ILE A 183 11.30 -6.84 24.12
C ILE A 183 10.92 -5.38 23.78
N VAL A 184 11.14 -4.96 22.54
CA VAL A 184 10.88 -3.59 22.10
C VAL A 184 9.39 -3.29 22.16
N GLN A 185 8.54 -4.20 21.65
CA GLN A 185 7.09 -3.98 21.64
C GLN A 185 6.49 -3.99 23.05
N ALA A 186 6.96 -4.87 23.92
CA ALA A 186 6.47 -4.90 25.31
C ALA A 186 6.77 -3.60 26.06
N ASP A 187 7.95 -3.03 25.86
CA ASP A 187 8.32 -1.74 26.46
C ASP A 187 7.50 -0.59 25.84
N ARG A 188 7.42 -0.55 24.52
CA ARG A 188 6.66 0.45 23.75
C ARG A 188 5.18 0.53 24.16
N PHE A 189 4.52 -0.62 24.27
CA PHE A 189 3.08 -0.69 24.57
C PHE A 189 2.76 -0.50 26.05
N ARG A 190 3.71 -0.71 26.95
CA ARG A 190 3.51 -0.63 28.39
C ARG A 190 4.01 0.65 29.03
N HIS A 191 5.00 1.29 28.41
CA HIS A 191 5.73 2.43 28.97
C HIS A 191 5.90 3.57 27.96
N ASN A 192 4.88 3.76 27.09
CA ASN A 192 4.90 4.83 26.11
C ASN A 192 5.06 6.19 26.77
N VAL A 193 5.85 7.06 26.15
CA VAL A 193 6.06 8.44 26.56
C VAL A 193 5.68 9.36 25.41
N ILE A 194 4.73 10.27 25.65
CA ILE A 194 4.35 11.29 24.68
C ILE A 194 5.51 12.28 24.55
N ARG A 195 6.19 12.20 23.41
CA ARG A 195 7.41 12.95 23.10
C ARG A 195 7.30 13.55 21.70
N GLY A 196 7.93 14.69 21.46
CA GLY A 196 7.86 15.34 20.15
C GLY A 196 6.44 15.77 19.76
N PHE A 197 5.56 15.97 20.74
CA PHE A 197 4.14 16.25 20.55
C PHE A 197 3.90 17.42 19.61
N HIS A 198 4.55 18.51 19.83
CA HIS A 198 4.37 19.72 19.05
C HIS A 198 4.90 19.61 17.60
N THR A 199 6.01 18.91 17.36
CA THR A 199 6.51 18.68 15.98
C THR A 199 5.68 17.67 15.21
N GLU A 200 5.17 16.64 15.89
CA GLU A 200 4.30 15.64 15.26
C GLU A 200 2.92 16.21 14.93
N LEU A 201 2.45 17.18 15.71
CA LEU A 201 1.22 17.88 15.41
C LEU A 201 1.26 18.55 14.03
N GLU A 202 2.40 19.13 13.64
CA GLU A 202 2.57 19.71 12.29
C GLU A 202 2.42 18.65 11.19
N ALA A 203 2.95 17.42 11.39
CA ALA A 203 2.79 16.34 10.44
C ALA A 203 1.31 15.93 10.30
N VAL A 204 0.59 15.77 11.41
CA VAL A 204 -0.84 15.43 11.40
C VAL A 204 -1.69 16.55 10.77
N TYR A 205 -1.28 17.81 10.92
CA TYR A 205 -1.91 18.94 10.22
C TYR A 205 -1.76 18.81 8.70
N GLU A 206 -0.56 18.50 8.23
CA GLU A 206 -0.33 18.33 6.80
C GLU A 206 -1.14 17.15 6.24
N GLU A 207 -1.23 16.05 6.98
CA GLU A 207 -2.09 14.93 6.58
C GLU A 207 -3.57 15.34 6.51
N LYS A 208 -4.07 16.09 7.49
CA LYS A 208 -5.43 16.60 7.43
C LYS A 208 -5.64 17.56 6.26
N ASN A 209 -4.68 18.43 5.97
CA ASN A 209 -4.75 19.33 4.81
C ASN A 209 -4.77 18.53 3.49
N MET A 210 -3.97 17.46 3.38
CA MET A 210 -4.00 16.57 2.23
C MET A 210 -5.35 15.86 2.10
N SER A 211 -5.91 15.35 3.19
CA SER A 211 -7.22 14.68 3.18
C SER A 211 -8.35 15.63 2.72
N LEU A 212 -8.30 16.89 3.10
CA LEU A 212 -9.25 17.92 2.67
C LEU A 212 -9.17 18.24 1.17
N THR A 213 -8.07 17.93 0.50
CA THR A 213 -7.94 18.05 -0.96
C THR A 213 -8.27 16.78 -1.71
N SER A 214 -8.44 15.65 -1.02
CA SER A 214 -8.83 14.37 -1.61
C SER A 214 -10.34 14.34 -1.89
N ASP A 215 -10.71 14.35 -3.15
CA ASP A 215 -12.11 14.33 -3.57
C ASP A 215 -12.80 13.01 -3.20
N THR A 216 -12.06 11.90 -3.22
CA THR A 216 -12.56 10.59 -2.79
C THR A 216 -12.86 10.56 -1.29
N GLU A 217 -11.99 11.12 -0.44
CA GLU A 217 -12.24 11.19 1.00
C GLU A 217 -13.46 12.02 1.34
N LYS A 218 -13.63 13.20 0.71
CA LYS A 218 -14.82 14.04 0.86
C LYS A 218 -16.10 13.28 0.52
N LEU A 219 -16.06 12.51 -0.57
CA LEU A 219 -17.19 11.70 -1.01
C LEU A 219 -17.57 10.65 0.04
N PHE A 220 -16.59 9.90 0.56
CA PHE A 220 -16.85 8.87 1.57
C PHE A 220 -17.23 9.45 2.93
N GLU A 221 -16.62 10.53 3.38
CA GLU A 221 -17.04 11.23 4.60
C GLU A 221 -18.50 11.72 4.50
N ALA A 222 -18.90 12.24 3.33
CA ALA A 222 -20.29 12.67 3.08
C ALA A 222 -21.28 11.49 3.06
N LEU A 223 -20.90 10.32 2.50
CA LEU A 223 -21.70 9.10 2.55
C LEU A 223 -21.90 8.64 4.00
N GLN A 224 -20.82 8.53 4.76
CA GLN A 224 -20.85 8.12 6.16
C GLN A 224 -21.71 9.07 7.02
N ALA A 225 -21.53 10.37 6.88
CA ALA A 225 -22.32 11.38 7.57
C ALA A 225 -23.81 11.37 7.16
N GLY A 226 -24.14 10.84 6.00
CA GLY A 226 -25.53 10.63 5.57
C GLY A 226 -26.13 9.36 6.15
N LEU A 227 -25.38 8.27 6.19
CA LEU A 227 -25.82 6.96 6.66
C LEU A 227 -25.89 6.87 8.19
N PHE A 228 -24.93 7.50 8.90
CA PHE A 228 -24.72 7.32 10.33
C PHE A 228 -24.82 8.67 11.06
N LYS A 229 -26.05 9.07 11.41
CA LYS A 229 -26.32 10.37 12.06
C LYS A 229 -26.09 10.35 13.57
N ASN A 230 -26.20 9.18 14.18
CA ASN A 230 -26.07 8.96 15.62
C ASN A 230 -24.80 8.18 15.97
N HIS A 231 -24.28 7.40 15.03
CA HIS A 231 -23.10 6.58 15.25
C HIS A 231 -21.81 7.34 14.93
N PRO A 232 -20.70 7.13 15.67
CA PRO A 232 -19.42 7.75 15.40
C PRO A 232 -18.89 7.56 13.97
N TYR A 233 -19.26 6.52 13.26
CA TYR A 233 -18.88 6.34 11.85
C TYR A 233 -19.27 7.51 10.94
N GLY A 234 -20.30 8.25 11.28
CA GLY A 234 -20.72 9.43 10.51
C GLY A 234 -20.59 10.76 11.26
N THR A 235 -20.36 10.72 12.57
CA THR A 235 -20.26 11.95 13.40
C THR A 235 -18.82 12.33 13.76
N GLN A 236 -17.85 11.40 13.54
CA GLN A 236 -16.43 11.60 13.83
C GLN A 236 -15.60 11.07 12.66
N THR A 237 -14.64 11.88 12.20
CA THR A 237 -13.65 11.42 11.21
C THR A 237 -12.41 10.90 11.93
N VAL A 238 -11.68 9.96 11.32
CA VAL A 238 -10.48 9.37 11.91
C VAL A 238 -9.38 10.40 12.13
N LEU A 239 -9.25 11.36 11.22
CA LEU A 239 -8.27 12.45 11.32
C LEU A 239 -8.74 13.61 12.20
N GLY A 240 -10.01 13.59 12.62
CA GLY A 240 -10.60 14.70 13.37
C GLY A 240 -10.86 15.94 12.53
N THR A 241 -11.29 17.01 13.18
CA THR A 241 -11.49 18.32 12.55
C THR A 241 -10.26 19.21 12.72
N GLN A 242 -10.06 20.13 11.77
CA GLN A 242 -8.96 21.11 11.86
C GLN A 242 -9.00 21.92 13.16
N GLU A 243 -10.21 22.29 13.63
CA GLU A 243 -10.38 23.06 14.86
C GLU A 243 -9.96 22.25 16.09
N GLN A 244 -10.34 20.97 16.15
CA GLN A 244 -9.98 20.10 17.27
C GLN A 244 -8.48 19.78 17.29
N LEU A 245 -7.87 19.57 16.13
CA LEU A 245 -6.42 19.40 16.01
C LEU A 245 -5.65 20.64 16.48
N LYS A 246 -6.20 21.87 16.29
CA LYS A 246 -5.61 23.10 16.84
C LYS A 246 -5.67 23.20 18.38
N ASN A 247 -6.51 22.37 19.02
CA ASN A 247 -6.70 22.34 20.47
C ASN A 247 -6.43 20.95 21.06
N PRO A 248 -5.28 20.31 20.77
CA PRO A 248 -4.99 18.96 21.21
C PRO A 248 -4.86 18.90 22.74
N SER A 249 -5.22 17.77 23.35
CA SER A 249 -5.09 17.51 24.78
C SER A 249 -4.17 16.33 25.04
N ILE A 250 -3.03 16.56 25.66
CA ILE A 250 -2.12 15.48 26.08
C ILE A 250 -2.78 14.63 27.18
N VAL A 251 -3.59 15.25 28.05
CA VAL A 251 -4.34 14.54 29.09
C VAL A 251 -5.36 13.58 28.49
N ASN A 252 -6.11 14.00 27.46
CA ASN A 252 -7.06 13.11 26.77
C ASN A 252 -6.34 11.95 26.06
N ILE A 253 -5.18 12.20 25.45
CA ILE A 253 -4.36 11.15 24.83
C ILE A 253 -3.88 10.13 25.88
N LYS A 254 -3.39 10.59 27.04
CA LYS A 254 -2.99 9.71 28.13
C LYS A 254 -4.17 8.89 28.68
N ASN A 255 -5.34 9.50 28.78
CA ASN A 255 -6.56 8.80 29.19
C ASN A 255 -6.97 7.73 28.17
N TYR A 256 -6.91 8.05 26.87
CA TYR A 256 -7.16 7.10 25.79
C TYR A 256 -6.19 5.92 25.83
N TYR A 257 -4.90 6.19 25.94
CA TYR A 257 -3.86 5.15 26.07
C TYR A 257 -4.12 4.24 27.27
N ASN A 258 -4.32 4.80 28.46
CA ASN A 258 -4.55 4.03 29.69
C ASN A 258 -5.86 3.22 29.64
N THR A 259 -6.83 3.65 28.84
CA THR A 259 -8.13 2.98 28.73
C THR A 259 -8.09 1.83 27.73
N PHE A 260 -7.51 2.02 26.55
CA PHE A 260 -7.66 1.12 25.42
C PHE A 260 -6.39 0.30 25.10
N TYR A 261 -5.18 0.80 25.42
CA TYR A 261 -3.93 0.10 25.18
C TYR A 261 -3.59 -0.82 26.34
N VAL A 262 -4.41 -1.83 26.49
CA VAL A 262 -4.35 -2.80 27.61
C VAL A 262 -4.50 -4.23 27.07
N PRO A 263 -3.91 -5.24 27.72
CA PRO A 263 -3.79 -6.57 27.14
C PRO A 263 -5.12 -7.22 26.78
N ASN A 264 -6.17 -7.00 27.56
CA ASN A 264 -7.51 -7.55 27.28
C ASN A 264 -8.27 -6.83 26.14
N ASN A 265 -7.66 -5.82 25.52
CA ASN A 265 -8.15 -5.13 24.31
C ASN A 265 -7.21 -5.27 23.12
N ILE A 266 -6.20 -6.14 23.21
CA ILE A 266 -5.13 -6.28 22.23
C ILE A 266 -4.99 -7.73 21.77
N ALA A 267 -4.62 -7.89 20.49
CA ALA A 267 -4.18 -9.14 19.93
C ALA A 267 -2.78 -9.03 19.33
N ILE A 268 -1.96 -10.04 19.53
CA ILE A 268 -0.71 -10.28 18.81
C ILE A 268 -0.97 -11.36 17.77
N CYS A 269 -0.76 -11.03 16.48
CA CYS A 269 -0.99 -11.90 15.34
C CYS A 269 0.34 -12.19 14.66
N LEU A 270 0.73 -13.46 14.55
CA LEU A 270 2.01 -13.89 13.99
C LEU A 270 1.80 -14.88 12.84
N SER A 271 2.42 -14.63 11.70
CA SER A 271 2.50 -15.55 10.55
C SER A 271 3.92 -15.64 10.03
N GLY A 272 4.49 -16.83 9.91
CA GLY A 272 5.83 -16.99 9.38
C GLY A 272 6.60 -18.19 9.92
N ASP A 273 7.93 -18.13 9.86
CA ASP A 273 8.83 -19.19 10.27
C ASP A 273 9.24 -19.05 11.75
N PHE A 274 8.52 -19.70 12.61
CA PHE A 274 8.82 -19.75 14.05
C PHE A 274 8.35 -21.06 14.68
N ASN A 275 8.89 -21.34 15.88
CA ASN A 275 8.37 -22.41 16.75
C ASN A 275 7.23 -21.83 17.62
N PRO A 276 5.99 -22.32 17.51
CA PRO A 276 4.86 -21.74 18.24
C PRO A 276 4.99 -21.82 19.78
N ARG A 277 5.68 -22.83 20.30
CA ARG A 277 5.89 -22.95 21.76
C ARG A 277 6.86 -21.91 22.28
N GLU A 278 7.93 -21.67 21.53
CA GLU A 278 8.92 -20.64 21.86
C GLU A 278 8.31 -19.25 21.72
N ALA A 279 7.58 -19.00 20.63
CA ALA A 279 6.88 -17.74 20.41
C ALA A 279 5.89 -17.43 21.56
N LEU A 280 5.06 -18.41 21.96
CA LEU A 280 4.15 -18.24 23.08
C LEU A 280 4.90 -17.99 24.40
N ALA A 281 6.03 -18.68 24.64
CA ALA A 281 6.84 -18.47 25.84
C ALA A 281 7.42 -17.05 25.88
N LEU A 282 7.86 -16.50 24.75
CA LEU A 282 8.34 -15.11 24.63
C LEU A 282 7.21 -14.13 24.90
N VAL A 283 6.04 -14.30 24.27
CA VAL A 283 4.89 -13.42 24.51
C VAL A 283 4.50 -13.44 26.00
N LYS A 284 4.44 -14.61 26.63
CA LYS A 284 4.18 -14.71 28.07
C LYS A 284 5.24 -14.03 28.93
N LYS A 285 6.51 -14.17 28.57
CA LYS A 285 7.63 -13.58 29.30
C LYS A 285 7.56 -12.05 29.32
N TYR A 286 7.21 -11.43 28.20
CA TYR A 286 7.30 -9.98 28.05
C TYR A 286 5.95 -9.26 28.20
N PHE A 287 4.83 -9.94 27.95
CA PHE A 287 3.49 -9.33 27.99
C PHE A 287 2.58 -9.95 29.08
N GLY A 288 2.99 -11.06 29.73
CA GLY A 288 2.09 -11.83 30.61
C GLY A 288 1.75 -11.14 31.94
N ASP A 289 2.61 -10.26 32.43
CA ASP A 289 2.42 -9.48 33.67
C ASP A 289 1.81 -8.10 33.43
N TRP A 290 1.47 -7.76 32.17
CA TRP A 290 0.80 -6.52 31.81
C TRP A 290 -0.61 -6.50 32.39
N ALA A 291 -0.95 -5.47 33.17
CA ALA A 291 -2.22 -5.38 33.87
C ALA A 291 -3.39 -5.10 32.91
N PRO A 292 -4.48 -5.88 32.96
CA PRO A 292 -5.67 -5.62 32.18
C PRO A 292 -6.49 -4.45 32.75
N ASN A 293 -7.30 -3.80 31.90
CA ASN A 293 -8.34 -2.87 32.33
C ASN A 293 -9.71 -3.60 32.32
N PRO A 294 -10.32 -3.88 33.47
CA PRO A 294 -11.64 -4.51 33.51
C PRO A 294 -12.77 -3.56 33.09
N ASP A 295 -12.51 -2.25 33.07
CA ASP A 295 -13.52 -1.20 32.91
C ASP A 295 -13.40 -0.50 31.52
N ILE A 296 -13.04 -1.25 30.46
CA ILE A 296 -13.03 -0.69 29.11
C ILE A 296 -14.45 -0.26 28.77
N PRO A 297 -14.69 1.01 28.43
CA PRO A 297 -16.02 1.52 28.14
C PRO A 297 -16.61 0.86 26.90
N THR A 298 -17.85 0.42 27.01
CA THR A 298 -18.64 0.02 25.83
C THR A 298 -19.26 1.27 25.22
N LEU A 299 -19.01 1.47 23.94
CA LEU A 299 -19.60 2.57 23.18
C LEU A 299 -21.13 2.49 23.23
N LYS A 300 -21.79 3.61 23.50
CA LYS A 300 -23.24 3.75 23.52
C LYS A 300 -23.64 4.85 22.55
N TYR A 301 -24.55 4.50 21.67
CA TYR A 301 -25.15 5.43 20.68
C TYR A 301 -26.62 5.08 20.50
N GLU A 302 -27.39 6.05 20.03
CA GLU A 302 -28.76 5.81 19.61
C GLU A 302 -28.76 5.01 18.31
N ALA A 303 -29.75 4.15 18.15
CA ALA A 303 -29.92 3.40 16.91
C ALA A 303 -30.16 4.36 15.74
N GLU A 304 -29.63 4.00 14.59
CA GLU A 304 -29.87 4.78 13.39
C GLU A 304 -31.30 4.63 12.90
N GLU A 305 -32.00 5.73 12.70
CA GLU A 305 -33.35 5.73 12.13
C GLU A 305 -33.32 5.22 10.67
N PRO A 306 -34.36 4.51 10.23
CA PRO A 306 -34.47 4.08 8.84
C PRO A 306 -34.47 5.28 7.88
N ILE A 307 -33.71 5.19 6.79
CA ILE A 307 -33.83 6.12 5.68
C ILE A 307 -35.06 5.74 4.87
N THR A 308 -36.01 6.66 4.73
CA THR A 308 -37.27 6.45 4.03
C THR A 308 -37.43 7.28 2.76
N THR A 309 -36.44 8.12 2.48
CA THR A 309 -36.31 8.93 1.27
C THR A 309 -34.81 9.09 1.03
N PRO A 310 -34.34 8.95 -0.21
CA PRO A 310 -32.91 9.11 -0.53
C PRO A 310 -32.35 10.43 0.00
N ILE A 311 -31.20 10.37 0.59
CA ILE A 311 -30.45 11.54 1.06
C ILE A 311 -29.46 11.92 -0.02
N GLU A 312 -29.63 13.08 -0.63
CA GLU A 312 -28.76 13.58 -1.67
C GLU A 312 -27.81 14.64 -1.10
N LYS A 313 -26.53 14.57 -1.48
CA LYS A 313 -25.48 15.52 -1.10
C LYS A 313 -24.60 15.84 -2.30
N ASP A 314 -24.13 17.07 -2.38
CA ASP A 314 -23.07 17.50 -3.30
C ASP A 314 -21.78 17.74 -2.52
N VAL A 315 -20.65 17.29 -3.07
CA VAL A 315 -19.31 17.66 -2.64
C VAL A 315 -18.54 18.19 -3.85
N TYR A 316 -17.60 19.09 -3.61
CA TYR A 316 -16.86 19.77 -4.67
C TYR A 316 -15.38 19.48 -4.56
N GLY A 317 -14.72 19.38 -5.73
CA GLY A 317 -13.29 19.21 -5.83
C GLY A 317 -12.80 19.37 -7.27
N LEU A 318 -11.50 19.43 -7.46
CA LEU A 318 -10.89 19.80 -8.74
C LEU A 318 -10.76 18.62 -9.72
N GLU A 319 -10.81 17.39 -9.21
CA GLU A 319 -10.68 16.18 -10.02
C GLU A 319 -11.96 15.86 -10.80
N ALA A 320 -11.92 14.76 -11.58
CA ALA A 320 -13.04 14.28 -12.38
C ALA A 320 -14.28 14.00 -11.53
N GLU A 321 -15.47 14.25 -12.10
CA GLU A 321 -16.74 14.00 -11.45
C GLU A 321 -16.98 12.50 -11.20
N MET A 322 -17.65 12.19 -10.08
CA MET A 322 -18.07 10.85 -9.73
C MET A 322 -19.34 10.86 -8.88
N VAL A 323 -20.09 9.77 -8.86
CA VAL A 323 -21.26 9.59 -8.00
C VAL A 323 -21.16 8.28 -7.23
N ALA A 324 -21.46 8.33 -5.93
CA ALA A 324 -21.54 7.13 -5.11
C ALA A 324 -22.90 7.03 -4.42
N LEU A 325 -23.44 5.81 -4.42
CA LEU A 325 -24.64 5.47 -3.65
C LEU A 325 -24.22 4.51 -2.55
N ALA A 326 -24.77 4.67 -1.36
CA ALA A 326 -24.48 3.77 -0.26
C ALA A 326 -25.74 3.41 0.54
N TRP A 327 -25.85 2.14 0.88
CA TRP A 327 -26.87 1.56 1.74
C TRP A 327 -26.25 1.10 3.05
N ARG A 328 -26.93 1.33 4.16
CA ARG A 328 -26.52 0.86 5.47
C ARG A 328 -26.87 -0.61 5.65
N LEU A 329 -25.90 -1.40 6.08
CA LEU A 329 -26.02 -2.82 6.38
C LEU A 329 -25.79 -3.09 7.87
N PRO A 330 -26.22 -4.27 8.38
CA PRO A 330 -25.76 -4.78 9.67
C PRO A 330 -24.23 -4.88 9.74
N GLY A 331 -23.70 -4.77 10.95
CA GLY A 331 -22.26 -4.95 11.17
C GLY A 331 -21.78 -6.39 10.98
N SER A 332 -20.47 -6.56 10.85
CA SER A 332 -19.80 -7.84 10.52
C SER A 332 -20.08 -9.00 11.48
N ARG A 333 -20.64 -8.73 12.67
CA ARG A 333 -21.07 -9.77 13.63
C ARG A 333 -22.30 -10.53 13.16
N ASP A 334 -23.10 -9.95 12.28
CA ASP A 334 -24.16 -10.68 11.56
C ASP A 334 -23.54 -11.45 10.39
N LEU A 335 -23.06 -12.66 10.70
CA LEU A 335 -22.35 -13.49 9.72
C LEU A 335 -23.22 -13.88 8.54
N LYS A 336 -24.58 -13.92 8.70
CA LYS A 336 -25.47 -14.23 7.58
C LYS A 336 -25.55 -13.04 6.64
N ALA A 337 -25.85 -11.85 7.16
CA ALA A 337 -25.94 -10.63 6.35
C ALA A 337 -24.62 -10.33 5.64
N THR A 338 -23.48 -10.45 6.36
CA THR A 338 -22.15 -10.25 5.77
C THR A 338 -21.86 -11.25 4.65
N SER A 339 -22.19 -12.55 4.88
CA SER A 339 -21.90 -13.57 3.85
C SER A 339 -22.77 -13.40 2.60
N VAL A 340 -24.05 -13.04 2.76
CA VAL A 340 -24.93 -12.77 1.64
C VAL A 340 -24.53 -11.48 0.94
N GLY A 341 -24.12 -10.45 1.70
CA GLY A 341 -23.62 -9.18 1.16
C GLY A 341 -22.40 -9.34 0.24
N GLU A 342 -21.38 -10.10 0.68
CA GLU A 342 -20.20 -10.41 -0.15
C GLU A 342 -20.56 -11.13 -1.45
N VAL A 343 -21.48 -12.11 -1.39
CA VAL A 343 -21.94 -12.80 -2.61
C VAL A 343 -22.78 -11.87 -3.49
N ALA A 344 -23.66 -11.07 -2.90
CA ALA A 344 -24.49 -10.11 -3.62
C ALA A 344 -23.66 -9.03 -4.32
N SER A 345 -22.63 -8.50 -3.64
CA SER A 345 -21.71 -7.53 -4.24
C SER A 345 -20.95 -8.15 -5.43
N SER A 346 -20.53 -9.42 -5.29
CA SER A 346 -19.86 -10.15 -6.39
C SER A 346 -20.80 -10.48 -7.56
N VAL A 347 -22.08 -10.76 -7.31
CA VAL A 347 -23.08 -10.94 -8.38
C VAL A 347 -23.32 -9.63 -9.10
N LEU A 348 -23.31 -8.51 -8.37
CA LEU A 348 -23.52 -7.19 -8.97
C LEU A 348 -22.28 -6.70 -9.73
N CYS A 349 -21.07 -6.84 -9.13
CA CYS A 349 -19.81 -6.41 -9.75
C CYS A 349 -18.64 -7.26 -9.23
N ASN A 350 -17.97 -7.95 -10.10
CA ASN A 350 -16.79 -8.78 -9.78
C ASN A 350 -15.59 -8.52 -10.70
N GLY A 351 -15.70 -7.52 -11.57
CA GLY A 351 -14.71 -7.13 -12.56
C GLY A 351 -14.73 -7.97 -13.84
N ARG A 352 -15.67 -8.92 -13.98
CA ARG A 352 -15.75 -9.84 -15.15
C ARG A 352 -17.17 -10.17 -15.59
N ALA A 353 -17.98 -10.71 -14.70
CA ALA A 353 -19.26 -11.36 -15.05
C ALA A 353 -20.44 -10.89 -14.18
N GLY A 354 -20.25 -9.87 -13.36
CA GLY A 354 -21.35 -9.25 -12.62
C GLY A 354 -22.29 -8.47 -13.53
N LEU A 355 -23.47 -8.16 -13.02
CA LEU A 355 -24.48 -7.37 -13.75
C LEU A 355 -23.91 -6.04 -14.25
N ILE A 356 -23.27 -5.28 -13.37
CA ILE A 356 -22.57 -4.02 -13.74
C ILE A 356 -21.46 -4.26 -14.76
N ASP A 357 -20.71 -5.35 -14.62
CA ASP A 357 -19.60 -5.64 -15.51
C ASP A 357 -20.07 -5.87 -16.95
N LEU A 358 -21.14 -6.68 -17.11
CA LEU A 358 -21.65 -7.07 -18.44
C LEU A 358 -22.58 -6.02 -19.05
N ASP A 359 -23.47 -5.43 -18.24
CA ASP A 359 -24.53 -4.55 -18.72
C ASP A 359 -24.14 -3.07 -18.77
N ILE A 360 -23.14 -2.66 -17.97
CA ILE A 360 -22.72 -1.26 -17.88
C ILE A 360 -21.30 -1.08 -18.42
N ASN A 361 -20.27 -1.73 -17.80
CA ASN A 361 -18.87 -1.50 -18.12
C ASN A 361 -18.51 -2.06 -19.52
N MET A 362 -18.89 -3.32 -19.79
CA MET A 362 -18.63 -3.94 -21.09
C MET A 362 -19.38 -3.24 -22.22
N GLN A 363 -20.57 -2.69 -21.94
CA GLN A 363 -21.35 -1.90 -22.90
C GLN A 363 -20.89 -0.45 -23.00
N GLN A 364 -19.84 -0.08 -22.33
CA GLN A 364 -19.30 1.29 -22.31
C GLN A 364 -20.35 2.36 -22.02
N LYS A 365 -21.30 2.09 -21.09
CA LYS A 365 -22.36 3.05 -20.74
C LYS A 365 -21.89 4.16 -19.79
N VAL A 366 -20.79 3.93 -19.09
CA VAL A 366 -20.09 4.88 -18.22
C VAL A 366 -18.59 4.74 -18.45
N MET A 367 -17.77 5.62 -17.87
CA MET A 367 -16.30 5.40 -17.86
C MET A 367 -15.96 4.15 -17.07
N GLN A 368 -16.51 4.03 -15.87
CA GLN A 368 -16.35 2.88 -14.99
C GLN A 368 -17.43 2.90 -13.92
N MET A 369 -17.91 1.72 -13.51
CA MET A 369 -18.78 1.55 -12.35
C MET A 369 -18.31 0.35 -11.53
N TYR A 370 -18.36 0.49 -10.21
CA TYR A 370 -18.00 -0.53 -9.22
C TYR A 370 -19.16 -0.75 -8.25
N ALA A 371 -19.20 -1.93 -7.65
CA ALA A 371 -20.00 -2.20 -6.46
C ALA A 371 -19.19 -3.04 -5.49
N PHE A 372 -19.26 -2.73 -4.20
CA PHE A 372 -18.57 -3.44 -3.14
C PHE A 372 -19.23 -3.22 -1.78
N ASP A 373 -19.00 -4.12 -0.85
CA ASP A 373 -19.34 -3.94 0.55
C ASP A 373 -18.13 -3.46 1.35
N ASN A 374 -18.37 -2.52 2.26
CA ASN A 374 -17.42 -2.05 3.25
C ASN A 374 -17.87 -2.52 4.63
N THR A 375 -17.28 -3.63 5.06
CA THR A 375 -17.69 -4.35 6.26
C THR A 375 -16.98 -3.81 7.50
N GLN A 376 -17.73 -3.36 8.51
CA GLN A 376 -17.24 -2.86 9.79
C GLN A 376 -17.99 -3.51 10.96
N PRO A 377 -17.46 -3.52 12.21
CA PRO A 377 -18.02 -4.24 13.35
C PRO A 377 -19.46 -3.87 13.75
N ASP A 378 -19.81 -2.59 13.76
CA ASP A 378 -21.09 -2.12 14.29
C ASP A 378 -22.15 -1.94 13.18
N TYR A 379 -21.79 -1.34 12.08
CA TYR A 379 -22.54 -1.21 10.83
C TYR A 379 -21.63 -1.40 9.64
N SER A 380 -22.17 -1.82 8.52
CA SER A 380 -21.47 -1.93 7.23
C SER A 380 -22.16 -1.06 6.18
N MET A 381 -21.51 -0.89 5.03
CA MET A 381 -22.09 -0.17 3.89
C MET A 381 -22.00 -1.05 2.64
N PHE A 382 -23.05 -1.03 1.82
CA PHE A 382 -22.98 -1.47 0.44
C PHE A 382 -22.86 -0.24 -0.45
N VAL A 383 -21.88 -0.19 -1.33
CA VAL A 383 -21.54 1.00 -2.12
C VAL A 383 -21.55 0.69 -3.60
N THR A 384 -22.15 1.57 -4.41
CA THR A 384 -21.88 1.64 -5.85
C THR A 384 -21.21 2.98 -6.15
N LEU A 385 -20.18 2.96 -7.00
CA LEU A 385 -19.41 4.14 -7.40
C LEU A 385 -19.34 4.18 -8.92
N GLY A 386 -19.72 5.29 -9.53
CA GLY A 386 -19.73 5.45 -10.98
C GLY A 386 -19.09 6.74 -11.46
N MET A 387 -18.39 6.66 -12.59
CA MET A 387 -17.69 7.77 -13.25
C MET A 387 -18.39 8.05 -14.60
N PRO A 388 -18.86 9.31 -14.84
CA PRO A 388 -19.62 9.65 -16.04
C PRO A 388 -18.72 9.70 -17.27
N LYS A 389 -19.31 9.43 -18.44
CA LYS A 389 -18.73 9.76 -19.74
C LYS A 389 -18.80 11.27 -20.01
N GLN A 390 -18.11 11.70 -21.05
CA GLN A 390 -18.19 13.10 -21.50
C GLN A 390 -19.64 13.51 -21.81
N GLY A 391 -20.13 14.52 -21.08
CA GLY A 391 -21.49 15.05 -21.24
C GLY A 391 -22.60 14.22 -20.60
N GLN A 392 -22.27 13.12 -19.91
CA GLN A 392 -23.21 12.34 -19.11
C GLN A 392 -23.36 12.99 -17.73
N THR A 393 -24.58 13.09 -17.20
CA THR A 393 -24.81 13.63 -15.87
C THR A 393 -24.61 12.57 -14.80
N LEU A 394 -24.26 13.01 -13.58
CA LEU A 394 -24.12 12.11 -12.43
C LEU A 394 -25.44 11.41 -12.06
N GLU A 395 -26.57 12.08 -12.29
CA GLU A 395 -27.91 11.52 -12.08
C GLU A 395 -28.18 10.37 -13.07
N GLN A 396 -27.73 10.46 -14.32
CA GLN A 396 -27.84 9.36 -15.29
C GLN A 396 -27.00 8.16 -14.86
N VAL A 397 -25.81 8.38 -14.30
CA VAL A 397 -24.94 7.30 -13.77
C VAL A 397 -25.57 6.66 -12.54
N ARG A 398 -26.16 7.47 -11.62
CA ARG A 398 -26.94 6.98 -10.48
C ARG A 398 -28.08 6.05 -10.94
N ASP A 399 -28.85 6.49 -11.93
CA ASP A 399 -30.02 5.73 -12.40
C ASP A 399 -29.60 4.39 -13.00
N LEU A 400 -28.47 4.32 -13.73
CA LEU A 400 -27.91 3.06 -14.21
C LEU A 400 -27.53 2.11 -13.04
N ALA A 401 -26.92 2.63 -11.98
CA ALA A 401 -26.58 1.82 -10.80
C ALA A 401 -27.85 1.26 -10.13
N LEU A 402 -28.90 2.07 -10.01
CA LEU A 402 -30.18 1.65 -9.41
C LEU A 402 -30.89 0.61 -10.29
N GLU A 403 -30.79 0.68 -11.62
CA GLU A 403 -31.33 -0.34 -12.53
C GLU A 403 -30.68 -1.71 -12.28
N GLU A 404 -29.37 -1.77 -12.09
CA GLU A 404 -28.67 -3.05 -11.83
C GLU A 404 -28.98 -3.60 -10.42
N VAL A 405 -29.06 -2.73 -9.41
CA VAL A 405 -29.53 -3.13 -8.07
C VAL A 405 -30.95 -3.67 -8.12
N ALA A 406 -31.85 -3.09 -8.95
CA ALA A 406 -33.19 -3.60 -9.13
C ALA A 406 -33.23 -4.99 -9.81
N LYS A 407 -32.34 -5.27 -10.78
CA LYS A 407 -32.15 -6.60 -11.37
C LYS A 407 -31.74 -7.61 -10.31
N LEU A 408 -30.75 -7.26 -9.47
CA LEU A 408 -30.30 -8.09 -8.35
C LEU A 408 -31.48 -8.45 -7.42
N ALA A 409 -32.31 -7.46 -7.03
CA ALA A 409 -33.46 -7.65 -6.18
C ALA A 409 -34.59 -8.48 -6.84
N ALA A 410 -34.70 -8.43 -8.16
CA ALA A 410 -35.63 -9.23 -8.95
C ALA A 410 -35.12 -10.66 -9.21
N GLY A 411 -33.84 -10.95 -8.97
CA GLY A 411 -33.17 -12.21 -9.31
C GLY A 411 -32.93 -12.36 -10.81
N ASP A 412 -32.77 -11.27 -11.53
CA ASP A 412 -32.52 -11.28 -12.98
C ASP A 412 -31.01 -11.46 -13.23
N PHE A 413 -30.49 -12.62 -12.82
CA PHE A 413 -29.12 -13.07 -13.04
C PHE A 413 -29.09 -14.61 -13.11
N ASP A 414 -28.08 -15.15 -13.78
CA ASP A 414 -27.91 -16.60 -13.90
C ASP A 414 -27.47 -17.20 -12.53
N GLU A 415 -28.14 -18.28 -12.12
CA GLU A 415 -27.84 -18.94 -10.85
C GLU A 415 -26.44 -19.58 -10.84
N SER A 416 -25.89 -19.97 -12.01
CA SER A 416 -24.53 -20.50 -12.14
C SER A 416 -23.45 -19.48 -11.70
N LEU A 417 -23.79 -18.19 -11.71
CA LEU A 417 -22.89 -17.13 -11.25
C LEU A 417 -22.55 -17.26 -9.75
N LEU A 418 -23.45 -17.85 -8.94
CA LEU A 418 -23.20 -18.08 -7.51
C LEU A 418 -22.06 -19.09 -7.31
N GLU A 419 -22.09 -20.21 -8.03
CA GLU A 419 -21.03 -21.22 -7.95
C GLU A 419 -19.68 -20.64 -8.45
N SER A 420 -19.73 -19.92 -9.56
CA SER A 420 -18.54 -19.25 -10.13
C SER A 420 -17.98 -18.21 -9.16
N THR A 421 -18.82 -17.44 -8.49
CA THR A 421 -18.44 -16.48 -7.44
C THR A 421 -17.69 -17.17 -6.30
N VAL A 422 -18.26 -18.26 -5.75
CA VAL A 422 -17.60 -19.00 -4.67
C VAL A 422 -16.27 -19.60 -5.10
N ASN A 423 -16.17 -20.10 -6.33
CA ASN A 423 -14.91 -20.65 -6.89
C ASN A 423 -13.83 -19.55 -7.03
N ASN A 424 -14.20 -18.35 -7.48
CA ASN A 424 -13.31 -17.20 -7.55
C ASN A 424 -12.89 -16.69 -6.15
N ILE A 425 -13.80 -16.69 -5.16
CA ILE A 425 -13.45 -16.39 -3.76
C ILE A 425 -12.45 -17.43 -3.22
N ARG A 426 -12.64 -18.71 -3.49
CA ARG A 426 -11.67 -19.76 -3.13
C ARG A 426 -10.30 -19.53 -3.76
N LEU A 427 -10.25 -19.23 -5.05
CA LEU A 427 -9.01 -18.91 -5.75
C LEU A 427 -8.30 -17.70 -5.14
N ARG A 428 -9.04 -16.62 -4.87
CA ARG A 428 -8.54 -15.41 -4.18
C ARG A 428 -7.98 -15.76 -2.80
N ARG A 429 -8.70 -16.58 -2.01
CA ARG A 429 -8.22 -17.06 -0.71
C ARG A 429 -6.95 -17.90 -0.82
N MET A 430 -6.83 -18.77 -1.80
CA MET A 430 -5.60 -19.54 -2.02
C MET A 430 -4.39 -18.61 -2.22
N ARG A 431 -4.53 -17.57 -3.04
CA ARG A 431 -3.48 -16.55 -3.24
C ARG A 431 -3.16 -15.76 -1.98
N GLN A 432 -4.18 -15.33 -1.24
CA GLN A 432 -3.98 -14.62 0.03
C GLN A 432 -3.14 -15.46 1.02
N LEU A 433 -3.38 -16.76 1.08
CA LEU A 433 -2.68 -17.64 1.99
C LEU A 433 -1.21 -17.93 1.61
N GLU A 434 -0.75 -17.53 0.43
CA GLU A 434 0.68 -17.58 0.06
C GLU A 434 1.51 -16.54 0.81
N ASN A 435 0.89 -15.46 1.27
CA ASN A 435 1.57 -14.32 1.86
C ASN A 435 1.35 -14.24 3.38
N ASN A 436 2.44 -14.07 4.15
CA ASN A 436 2.37 -13.98 5.61
C ASN A 436 1.57 -12.79 6.11
N SER A 437 1.64 -11.65 5.42
CA SER A 437 0.87 -10.45 5.77
C SER A 437 -0.64 -10.72 5.69
N ASN A 438 -1.10 -11.28 4.56
CA ASN A 438 -2.51 -11.60 4.38
C ASN A 438 -3.00 -12.66 5.38
N ARG A 439 -2.17 -13.68 5.67
CA ARG A 439 -2.50 -14.70 6.68
C ARG A 439 -2.71 -14.10 8.06
N ALA A 440 -1.80 -13.22 8.49
CA ALA A 440 -1.89 -12.55 9.79
C ALA A 440 -3.02 -11.51 9.82
N ARG A 441 -3.32 -10.84 8.69
CA ARG A 441 -4.42 -9.88 8.56
C ARG A 441 -5.78 -10.50 8.85
N LEU A 442 -6.03 -11.74 8.42
CA LEU A 442 -7.27 -12.46 8.72
C LEU A 442 -7.51 -12.61 10.24
N PHE A 443 -6.44 -12.73 11.04
CA PHE A 443 -6.56 -12.75 12.50
C PHE A 443 -6.94 -11.39 13.07
N VAL A 444 -6.34 -10.32 12.52
CA VAL A 444 -6.67 -8.94 12.91
C VAL A 444 -8.16 -8.69 12.66
N GLU A 445 -8.65 -8.97 11.47
CA GLU A 445 -10.05 -8.79 11.08
C GLU A 445 -11.01 -9.56 12.01
N ALA A 446 -10.73 -10.84 12.26
CA ALA A 446 -11.54 -11.64 13.18
C ALA A 446 -11.50 -11.11 14.63
N PHE A 447 -10.33 -10.65 15.08
CA PHE A 447 -10.18 -10.08 16.43
C PHE A 447 -10.96 -8.78 16.57
N ILE A 448 -10.79 -7.82 15.65
CA ILE A 448 -11.42 -6.52 15.69
C ILE A 448 -12.95 -6.64 15.60
N ALA A 449 -13.45 -7.45 14.68
CA ALA A 449 -14.87 -7.74 14.55
C ALA A 449 -15.46 -8.49 15.78
N GLY A 450 -14.60 -9.12 16.61
CA GLY A 450 -15.03 -9.95 17.74
C GLY A 450 -15.62 -11.28 17.29
N ILE A 451 -15.26 -11.76 16.09
CA ILE A 451 -15.74 -13.02 15.51
C ILE A 451 -14.79 -14.14 15.99
N PRO A 452 -15.31 -15.21 16.64
CA PRO A 452 -14.50 -16.36 17.01
C PRO A 452 -13.83 -16.98 15.78
N TRP A 453 -12.55 -17.36 15.87
CA TRP A 453 -11.81 -17.92 14.74
C TRP A 453 -12.47 -19.16 14.11
N LYS A 454 -13.14 -19.97 14.92
CA LYS A 454 -13.91 -21.14 14.43
C LYS A 454 -15.02 -20.79 13.44
N ASP A 455 -15.52 -19.55 13.52
CA ASP A 455 -16.54 -19.00 12.62
C ASP A 455 -15.88 -18.20 11.47
N ALA A 456 -14.85 -17.42 11.75
CA ALA A 456 -14.13 -16.64 10.75
C ALA A 456 -13.49 -17.51 9.65
N CYS A 457 -12.77 -18.58 10.01
CA CYS A 457 -12.09 -19.48 9.07
C CYS A 457 -13.02 -20.37 8.22
N LYS A 458 -14.36 -20.26 8.39
CA LYS A 458 -15.37 -20.99 7.63
C LYS A 458 -16.24 -20.07 6.76
N ASP A 459 -15.75 -18.91 6.44
CA ASP A 459 -16.46 -17.95 5.61
C ASP A 459 -16.81 -18.53 4.22
N ILE A 460 -15.86 -19.23 3.57
CA ILE A 460 -16.08 -19.87 2.27
C ILE A 460 -17.22 -20.91 2.32
N ASP A 461 -17.34 -21.67 3.42
CA ASP A 461 -18.44 -22.62 3.58
C ASP A 461 -19.79 -21.88 3.67
N ARG A 462 -19.82 -20.71 4.31
CA ARG A 462 -21.00 -19.86 4.39
C ARG A 462 -21.34 -19.25 3.02
N TYR A 463 -20.35 -18.73 2.29
CA TYR A 463 -20.56 -18.22 0.93
C TYR A 463 -21.13 -19.29 0.00
N ALA A 464 -20.63 -20.53 0.09
CA ALA A 464 -21.12 -21.67 -0.69
C ALA A 464 -22.56 -22.11 -0.31
N SER A 465 -23.09 -21.66 0.82
CA SER A 465 -24.45 -21.94 1.25
C SER A 465 -25.47 -20.85 0.85
N VAL A 466 -25.00 -19.74 0.27
CA VAL A 466 -25.87 -18.64 -0.15
C VAL A 466 -26.64 -19.05 -1.40
N THR A 467 -27.94 -18.88 -1.37
CA THR A 467 -28.86 -19.18 -2.49
C THR A 467 -29.25 -17.91 -3.24
N LYS A 468 -29.83 -18.08 -4.41
CA LYS A 468 -30.40 -16.98 -5.19
C LYS A 468 -31.49 -16.23 -4.41
N GLU A 469 -32.32 -16.97 -3.70
CA GLU A 469 -33.37 -16.42 -2.83
C GLU A 469 -32.80 -15.59 -1.69
N ASP A 470 -31.65 -16.01 -1.09
CA ASP A 470 -30.95 -15.22 -0.06
C ASP A 470 -30.46 -13.89 -0.62
N VAL A 471 -29.87 -13.89 -1.82
CA VAL A 471 -29.39 -12.67 -2.50
C VAL A 471 -30.55 -11.74 -2.82
N MET A 472 -31.64 -12.27 -3.37
CA MET A 472 -32.85 -11.48 -3.65
C MET A 472 -33.42 -10.88 -2.37
N ALA A 473 -33.56 -11.68 -1.32
CA ALA A 473 -34.10 -11.21 -0.05
C ALA A 473 -33.21 -10.12 0.58
N PHE A 474 -31.91 -10.29 0.52
CA PHE A 474 -30.95 -9.29 0.98
C PHE A 474 -31.10 -7.97 0.22
N ALA A 475 -31.16 -8.02 -1.12
CA ALA A 475 -31.32 -6.81 -1.92
C ALA A 475 -32.66 -6.12 -1.64
N GLN A 476 -33.74 -6.90 -1.51
CA GLN A 476 -35.09 -6.38 -1.17
C GLN A 476 -35.16 -5.80 0.24
N GLU A 477 -34.40 -6.28 1.19
CA GLU A 477 -34.35 -5.78 2.57
C GLU A 477 -33.46 -4.55 2.71
N TYR A 478 -32.26 -4.59 2.18
CA TYR A 478 -31.22 -3.57 2.44
C TYR A 478 -31.02 -2.59 1.29
N LEU A 479 -31.12 -3.01 0.02
CA LEU A 479 -30.77 -2.19 -1.15
C LEU A 479 -32.03 -1.57 -1.81
N ARG A 480 -32.92 -1.09 -1.00
CA ARG A 480 -34.21 -0.52 -1.48
C ARG A 480 -33.98 0.85 -2.15
N PRO A 481 -34.82 1.21 -3.13
CA PRO A 481 -34.69 2.45 -3.89
C PRO A 481 -34.96 3.73 -3.08
N GLU A 482 -35.54 3.62 -1.88
CA GLU A 482 -35.75 4.74 -0.97
C GLU A 482 -34.79 4.81 0.22
N ASN A 483 -33.91 3.79 0.42
CA ASN A 483 -33.14 3.59 1.63
C ASN A 483 -31.61 3.78 1.41
N PHE A 484 -31.20 4.84 0.72
CA PHE A 484 -29.79 5.09 0.45
C PHE A 484 -29.40 6.56 0.60
N VAL A 485 -28.09 6.77 0.67
CA VAL A 485 -27.45 8.08 0.53
C VAL A 485 -26.77 8.12 -0.83
N VAL A 486 -26.94 9.20 -1.57
CA VAL A 486 -26.18 9.47 -2.79
C VAL A 486 -25.35 10.74 -2.60
N VAL A 487 -24.10 10.66 -3.00
CA VAL A 487 -23.17 11.81 -3.02
C VAL A 487 -22.72 12.03 -4.44
N TYR A 488 -22.96 13.23 -4.93
CA TYR A 488 -22.47 13.72 -6.21
C TYR A 488 -21.18 14.51 -5.97
N LYS A 489 -20.05 13.98 -6.38
CA LYS A 489 -18.80 14.74 -6.41
C LYS A 489 -18.75 15.52 -7.73
N ARG A 490 -18.95 16.82 -7.62
CA ARG A 490 -18.96 17.73 -8.77
C ARG A 490 -17.63 18.46 -8.90
N MET A 491 -17.25 18.77 -10.12
CA MET A 491 -16.05 19.57 -10.38
C MET A 491 -16.28 21.03 -9.96
N GLY A 492 -15.37 21.55 -9.15
CA GLY A 492 -15.42 22.94 -8.67
C GLY A 492 -14.53 23.16 -7.47
N GLU A 493 -14.24 24.42 -7.16
CA GLU A 493 -13.49 24.78 -5.97
C GLU A 493 -14.35 24.58 -4.71
N ASP A 494 -13.80 23.88 -3.71
CA ASP A 494 -14.42 23.78 -2.40
C ASP A 494 -14.08 25.00 -1.54
N THR A 495 -14.98 25.98 -1.53
CA THR A 495 -14.82 27.23 -0.77
C THR A 495 -15.06 27.07 0.74
N SER A 496 -15.44 25.88 1.21
CA SER A 496 -15.64 25.61 2.64
C SER A 496 -14.33 25.27 3.37
N ILE A 497 -13.26 24.97 2.63
CA ILE A 497 -11.96 24.64 3.20
C ILE A 497 -11.26 25.93 3.65
N GLU A 498 -11.13 26.11 4.97
CA GLU A 498 -10.31 27.16 5.54
C GLU A 498 -8.86 26.65 5.69
N LYS A 499 -7.92 27.30 5.02
CA LYS A 499 -6.50 27.04 5.25
C LYS A 499 -6.11 27.46 6.65
N ILE A 500 -5.57 26.54 7.44
CA ILE A 500 -5.02 26.83 8.74
C ILE A 500 -3.51 26.95 8.59
N SER A 501 -2.98 28.12 8.87
CA SER A 501 -1.54 28.33 9.06
C SER A 501 -1.17 27.98 10.50
N ALA A 502 -0.30 26.99 10.68
CA ALA A 502 0.34 26.75 11.97
C ALA A 502 1.39 27.85 12.26
N PRO A 503 1.60 28.22 13.53
CA PRO A 503 2.73 29.07 13.90
C PRO A 503 4.05 28.37 13.56
N ALA A 504 5.08 29.16 13.20
CA ALA A 504 6.40 28.59 12.92
C ALA A 504 7.00 27.92 14.16
N ILE A 505 7.58 26.73 13.96
CA ILE A 505 8.27 25.96 15.01
C ILE A 505 9.79 26.09 14.88
N THR A 506 10.50 25.96 16.00
CA THR A 506 11.95 25.90 16.02
C THR A 506 12.42 24.50 15.59
N PRO A 507 13.31 24.37 14.58
CA PRO A 507 13.87 23.07 14.19
C PRO A 507 14.50 22.34 15.37
N ILE A 508 14.18 21.06 15.52
CA ILE A 508 14.67 20.24 16.63
C ILE A 508 16.06 19.68 16.38
N GLU A 509 16.75 19.29 17.45
CA GLU A 509 18.01 18.57 17.37
C GLU A 509 17.77 17.12 16.94
N THR A 510 18.43 16.65 15.90
CA THR A 510 18.30 15.26 15.44
C THR A 510 18.98 14.24 16.34
N ASN A 511 19.96 14.67 17.16
CA ASN A 511 20.73 13.81 18.08
C ASN A 511 21.16 12.47 17.46
N ARG A 512 21.58 12.52 16.18
CA ARG A 512 21.82 11.36 15.31
C ARG A 512 22.80 10.35 15.90
N ASP A 513 23.85 10.84 16.58
CA ASP A 513 24.90 10.02 17.18
C ASP A 513 24.57 9.53 18.59
N LYS A 514 23.48 10.02 19.18
CA LYS A 514 23.01 9.54 20.48
C LYS A 514 22.24 8.24 20.35
N SER A 515 22.29 7.46 21.41
CA SER A 515 21.47 6.25 21.56
C SER A 515 21.17 6.00 23.03
N SER A 516 20.02 5.41 23.29
CA SER A 516 19.67 4.94 24.62
C SER A 516 20.47 3.71 25.02
N ALA A 517 20.59 3.47 26.32
CA ALA A 517 21.14 2.21 26.84
C ALA A 517 20.28 1.00 26.42
N PHE A 518 18.98 1.21 26.20
CA PHE A 518 18.06 0.19 25.71
C PHE A 518 18.43 -0.28 24.30
N LEU A 519 18.63 0.63 23.36
CA LEU A 519 19.06 0.27 21.99
C LEU A 519 20.40 -0.46 22.03
N GLN A 520 21.35 -0.02 22.85
CA GLN A 520 22.64 -0.69 23.02
C GLN A 520 22.43 -2.12 23.53
N SER A 521 21.52 -2.35 24.49
CA SER A 521 21.24 -3.67 25.03
C SER A 521 20.65 -4.66 24.01
N ILE A 522 19.84 -4.13 23.05
CA ILE A 522 19.32 -4.95 21.93
C ILE A 522 20.42 -5.27 20.93
N GLN A 523 21.32 -4.30 20.65
CA GLN A 523 22.46 -4.48 19.75
C GLN A 523 23.47 -5.51 20.30
N ASP A 524 23.75 -5.46 21.58
CA ASP A 524 24.72 -6.35 22.24
C ASP A 524 24.16 -7.78 22.45
N LYS A 525 22.87 -7.98 22.26
CA LYS A 525 22.26 -9.30 22.42
C LYS A 525 22.67 -10.22 21.27
N GLU A 526 23.34 -11.31 21.63
CA GLU A 526 23.78 -12.31 20.66
C GLU A 526 22.58 -13.00 20.01
N VAL A 527 22.48 -12.90 18.68
CA VAL A 527 21.45 -13.56 17.88
C VAL A 527 22.13 -14.39 16.79
N LYS A 528 21.79 -15.69 16.74
CA LYS A 528 22.35 -16.56 15.70
C LYS A 528 21.91 -16.04 14.31
N PRO A 529 22.84 -15.71 13.42
CA PRO A 529 22.50 -15.17 12.11
C PRO A 529 21.78 -16.23 11.24
N ILE A 530 20.86 -15.75 10.41
CA ILE A 530 20.27 -16.55 9.32
C ILE A 530 21.28 -16.59 8.20
N GLU A 531 21.58 -17.78 7.67
CA GLU A 531 22.44 -17.93 6.51
C GLU A 531 21.73 -17.40 5.25
N PRO A 532 22.41 -16.59 4.43
CA PRO A 532 21.83 -16.10 3.19
C PRO A 532 21.59 -17.26 2.22
N SER A 533 20.54 -17.15 1.42
CA SER A 533 20.25 -18.14 0.38
C SER A 533 19.97 -17.40 -0.92
N PHE A 534 20.82 -17.59 -1.88
CA PHE A 534 20.71 -17.01 -3.22
C PHE A 534 20.18 -18.05 -4.20
N PRO A 535 19.41 -17.66 -5.22
CA PRO A 535 18.96 -18.59 -6.25
C PRO A 535 20.15 -19.26 -6.98
N ASP A 536 19.99 -20.51 -7.33
CA ASP A 536 20.87 -21.18 -8.28
C ASP A 536 20.09 -21.32 -9.60
N PHE A 537 20.38 -20.47 -10.56
CA PHE A 537 19.66 -20.42 -11.83
C PHE A 537 19.70 -21.73 -12.63
N SER A 538 20.66 -22.60 -12.33
CA SER A 538 20.75 -23.93 -12.97
C SER A 538 19.83 -24.98 -12.33
N LYS A 539 19.34 -24.75 -11.10
CA LYS A 539 18.53 -25.72 -10.32
C LYS A 539 17.13 -25.19 -9.96
N ASP A 540 17.03 -23.89 -9.64
CA ASP A 540 15.81 -23.34 -9.07
C ASP A 540 14.77 -22.97 -10.11
N LEU A 541 15.18 -22.84 -11.36
CA LEU A 541 14.33 -22.65 -12.53
C LEU A 541 14.83 -23.54 -13.69
N SER A 542 14.05 -23.63 -14.76
CA SER A 542 14.49 -24.28 -16.00
C SER A 542 14.26 -23.34 -17.17
N ALA A 543 15.32 -23.05 -17.91
CA ALA A 543 15.22 -22.42 -19.21
C ALA A 543 15.17 -23.52 -20.30
N GLY A 544 14.42 -23.27 -21.35
CA GLY A 544 14.28 -24.19 -22.47
C GLY A 544 13.69 -23.50 -23.69
N GLN A 545 13.25 -24.29 -24.66
CA GLN A 545 12.63 -23.84 -25.89
C GLN A 545 11.35 -24.67 -26.14
N LEU A 546 10.23 -23.99 -26.38
CA LEU A 546 8.96 -24.60 -26.78
C LEU A 546 8.97 -24.89 -28.27
N ALA A 547 9.41 -23.93 -29.08
CA ALA A 547 9.56 -23.98 -30.51
C ALA A 547 10.69 -23.04 -30.94
N GLN A 548 11.09 -23.08 -32.22
CA GLN A 548 12.07 -22.12 -32.75
C GLN A 548 11.58 -20.69 -32.51
N GLY A 549 12.39 -19.85 -31.87
CA GLY A 549 12.05 -18.46 -31.56
C GLY A 549 11.10 -18.26 -30.37
N VAL A 550 10.65 -19.33 -29.71
CA VAL A 550 9.79 -19.29 -28.53
C VAL A 550 10.49 -19.98 -27.36
N ASN A 551 10.95 -19.20 -26.39
CA ASN A 551 11.65 -19.70 -25.22
C ASN A 551 10.68 -20.00 -24.07
N LEU A 552 11.06 -20.94 -23.19
CA LEU A 552 10.31 -21.26 -21.97
C LEU A 552 11.18 -21.03 -20.74
N LEU A 553 10.69 -20.20 -19.82
CA LEU A 553 11.14 -20.13 -18.44
C LEU A 553 10.11 -20.83 -17.55
N TYR A 554 10.57 -21.85 -16.84
CA TYR A 554 9.69 -22.71 -16.03
C TYR A 554 10.10 -22.69 -14.57
N LYS A 555 9.08 -22.55 -13.69
CA LYS A 555 9.17 -22.77 -12.26
C LYS A 555 7.99 -23.56 -11.76
N LYS A 556 8.25 -24.65 -11.00
CA LYS A 556 7.18 -25.44 -10.40
C LYS A 556 6.56 -24.72 -9.19
N ASN A 557 5.22 -24.63 -9.17
CA ASN A 557 4.46 -24.28 -7.98
C ASN A 557 4.30 -25.50 -7.08
N THR A 558 4.74 -25.41 -5.85
CA THR A 558 4.65 -26.47 -4.81
C THR A 558 3.71 -26.09 -3.67
N LEU A 559 3.05 -24.93 -3.76
CA LEU A 559 2.22 -24.39 -2.69
C LEU A 559 0.74 -24.73 -2.86
N ASN A 560 0.26 -24.70 -4.10
CA ASN A 560 -1.15 -24.89 -4.44
C ASN A 560 -1.33 -25.25 -5.93
N GLU A 561 -2.60 -25.33 -6.35
CA GLU A 561 -3.00 -25.69 -7.72
C GLU A 561 -3.17 -24.47 -8.64
N ILE A 562 -2.58 -23.33 -8.33
CA ILE A 562 -2.61 -22.15 -9.20
C ILE A 562 -1.51 -22.26 -10.26
N ALA A 563 -1.87 -22.01 -11.51
CA ALA A 563 -0.91 -21.84 -12.59
C ALA A 563 -1.02 -20.46 -13.22
N THR A 564 0.10 -19.98 -13.72
CA THR A 564 0.22 -18.76 -14.52
C THR A 564 1.06 -19.08 -15.76
N VAL A 565 0.55 -18.67 -16.91
CA VAL A 565 1.26 -18.64 -18.20
C VAL A 565 1.32 -17.17 -18.63
N GLU A 566 2.51 -16.68 -18.91
CA GLU A 566 2.73 -15.32 -19.42
C GLU A 566 3.50 -15.39 -20.72
N LEU A 567 2.94 -14.81 -21.78
CA LEU A 567 3.57 -14.65 -23.09
C LEU A 567 4.18 -13.25 -23.12
N LEU A 568 5.49 -13.15 -23.21
CA LEU A 568 6.22 -11.89 -23.08
C LEU A 568 7.00 -11.55 -24.35
N TYR A 569 6.65 -10.42 -24.94
CA TYR A 569 7.21 -9.88 -26.18
C TYR A 569 8.11 -8.67 -25.87
N ASN A 570 9.34 -8.64 -26.42
CA ASN A 570 10.26 -7.51 -26.29
C ASN A 570 9.87 -6.34 -27.24
N ARG A 571 8.62 -5.94 -27.22
CA ARG A 571 8.07 -4.80 -27.97
C ARG A 571 7.03 -4.11 -27.12
N GLY A 572 7.23 -2.85 -26.85
CA GLY A 572 6.36 -2.01 -26.03
C GLY A 572 6.09 -0.65 -26.67
N LYS A 573 5.70 0.32 -25.84
CA LYS A 573 5.34 1.69 -26.27
C LYS A 573 6.46 2.41 -27.00
N LEU A 574 7.73 2.18 -26.65
CA LEU A 574 8.89 2.77 -27.35
C LEU A 574 8.95 2.41 -28.84
N GLN A 575 8.52 1.21 -29.24
CA GLN A 575 8.50 0.80 -30.64
C GLN A 575 7.13 1.03 -31.28
N ASP A 576 6.04 0.92 -30.54
CA ASP A 576 4.67 1.09 -31.04
C ASP A 576 3.71 1.54 -29.92
N PRO A 577 3.51 2.85 -29.74
CA PRO A 577 2.63 3.37 -28.67
C PRO A 577 1.15 2.98 -28.83
N ALA A 578 0.73 2.51 -30.02
CA ALA A 578 -0.64 2.07 -30.25
C ALA A 578 -0.94 0.66 -29.72
N LEU A 579 0.07 -0.09 -29.23
CA LEU A 579 -0.17 -1.42 -28.66
C LEU A 579 -1.00 -1.37 -27.38
N GLU A 580 -0.78 -0.36 -26.55
CA GLU A 580 -1.57 -0.15 -25.33
C GLU A 580 -3.06 0.04 -25.66
N ASP A 581 -3.35 0.93 -26.61
CA ASP A 581 -4.74 1.16 -27.06
C ASP A 581 -5.33 -0.05 -27.80
N ALA A 582 -4.50 -0.84 -28.48
CA ALA A 582 -4.92 -2.06 -29.13
C ALA A 582 -5.33 -3.14 -28.12
N PHE A 583 -4.58 -3.31 -27.04
CA PHE A 583 -4.95 -4.21 -25.95
C PHE A 583 -6.19 -3.70 -25.18
N ALA A 584 -6.30 -2.41 -24.96
CA ALA A 584 -7.49 -1.82 -24.35
C ALA A 584 -8.74 -2.07 -25.21
N TYR A 585 -8.62 -1.91 -26.53
CA TYR A 585 -9.71 -2.18 -27.48
C TYR A 585 -10.12 -3.65 -27.52
N LEU A 586 -9.14 -4.58 -27.49
CA LEU A 586 -9.39 -6.01 -27.55
C LEU A 586 -10.31 -6.52 -26.43
N GLN A 587 -10.28 -5.90 -25.27
CA GLN A 587 -11.08 -6.30 -24.11
C GLN A 587 -12.60 -6.16 -24.32
N TYR A 588 -13.02 -5.31 -25.26
CA TYR A 588 -14.42 -5.07 -25.57
C TYR A 588 -14.92 -5.91 -26.76
N LEU A 589 -14.05 -6.72 -27.37
CA LEU A 589 -14.37 -7.46 -28.59
C LEU A 589 -14.73 -8.91 -28.31
N GLY A 590 -15.54 -9.45 -29.22
CA GLY A 590 -15.78 -10.89 -29.33
C GLY A 590 -15.13 -11.49 -30.60
N THR A 591 -15.42 -12.73 -30.80
CA THR A 591 -15.08 -13.50 -32.00
C THR A 591 -16.38 -13.97 -32.70
N SER A 592 -16.30 -14.61 -33.86
CA SER A 592 -17.45 -15.24 -34.48
C SER A 592 -18.07 -16.37 -33.65
N GLU A 593 -17.37 -16.88 -32.62
CA GLU A 593 -17.82 -18.00 -31.78
C GLU A 593 -18.39 -17.51 -30.44
N MET A 594 -17.88 -16.43 -29.89
CA MET A 594 -18.25 -15.91 -28.57
C MET A 594 -18.22 -14.38 -28.56
N SER A 595 -19.24 -13.77 -28.00
CA SER A 595 -19.25 -12.33 -27.68
C SER A 595 -18.25 -11.99 -26.57
N ALA A 596 -17.89 -10.71 -26.40
CA ALA A 596 -17.05 -10.25 -25.30
C ALA A 596 -17.62 -10.63 -23.92
N ALA A 597 -18.94 -10.49 -23.75
CA ALA A 597 -19.63 -10.88 -22.53
C ALA A 597 -19.55 -12.38 -22.24
N GLU A 598 -19.73 -13.24 -23.27
CA GLU A 598 -19.57 -14.70 -23.11
C GLU A 598 -18.13 -15.10 -22.80
N ILE A 599 -17.12 -14.44 -23.40
CA ILE A 599 -15.70 -14.64 -23.07
C ILE A 599 -15.46 -14.31 -21.60
N SER A 600 -15.91 -13.15 -21.14
CA SER A 600 -15.70 -12.70 -19.78
C SER A 600 -16.40 -13.62 -18.76
N ALA A 601 -17.65 -14.01 -19.03
CA ALA A 601 -18.42 -14.94 -18.20
C ALA A 601 -17.74 -16.33 -18.17
N ARG A 602 -17.25 -16.84 -19.31
CA ARG A 602 -16.57 -18.15 -19.37
C ARG A 602 -15.24 -18.12 -18.60
N MET A 603 -14.47 -17.07 -18.69
CA MET A 603 -13.24 -16.91 -17.92
C MET A 603 -13.53 -16.90 -16.40
N TYR A 604 -14.60 -16.24 -15.98
CA TYR A 604 -15.03 -16.22 -14.59
C TYR A 604 -15.52 -17.60 -14.10
N GLU A 605 -16.24 -18.33 -14.93
CA GLU A 605 -16.68 -19.71 -14.67
C GLU A 605 -15.49 -20.67 -14.51
N LEU A 606 -14.45 -20.51 -15.33
CA LEU A 606 -13.21 -21.27 -15.25
C LEU A 606 -12.37 -20.92 -14.00
N ALA A 607 -12.74 -19.93 -13.22
CA ALA A 607 -11.91 -19.31 -12.19
C ALA A 607 -10.51 -18.97 -12.73
N CYS A 608 -10.48 -18.39 -13.94
CA CYS A 608 -9.29 -17.88 -14.60
C CYS A 608 -9.46 -16.41 -14.92
N TYR A 609 -8.34 -15.70 -14.97
CA TYR A 609 -8.31 -14.34 -15.47
C TYR A 609 -7.16 -14.18 -16.46
N PHE A 610 -7.29 -13.18 -17.31
CA PHE A 610 -6.22 -12.74 -18.20
C PHE A 610 -5.99 -11.25 -18.02
N SER A 611 -4.78 -10.82 -18.32
CA SER A 611 -4.41 -9.42 -18.47
C SER A 611 -3.55 -9.21 -19.69
N PHE A 612 -3.62 -8.00 -20.22
CA PHE A 612 -2.73 -7.50 -21.26
C PHE A 612 -2.01 -6.28 -20.68
N ASP A 613 -0.68 -6.28 -20.77
CA ASP A 613 0.15 -5.18 -20.32
C ASP A 613 1.06 -4.72 -21.46
N CYS A 614 1.29 -3.41 -21.53
CA CYS A 614 2.19 -2.80 -22.50
C CYS A 614 3.02 -1.73 -21.80
N ASP A 615 4.25 -2.12 -21.46
CA ASP A 615 5.26 -1.22 -20.89
C ASP A 615 6.03 -0.50 -22.00
N ASP A 616 7.02 0.30 -21.63
CA ASP A 616 7.90 0.97 -22.57
C ASP A 616 8.62 0.00 -23.51
N ASN A 617 9.14 -1.10 -22.99
CA ASN A 617 10.03 -2.01 -23.68
C ASN A 617 9.48 -3.40 -23.93
N SER A 618 8.31 -3.72 -23.40
CA SER A 618 7.71 -5.05 -23.52
C SER A 618 6.19 -5.00 -23.50
N SER A 619 5.58 -6.04 -24.08
CA SER A 619 4.16 -6.32 -23.92
C SER A 619 3.98 -7.73 -23.39
N SER A 620 3.00 -7.95 -22.53
CA SER A 620 2.69 -9.26 -21.99
C SER A 620 1.21 -9.64 -22.11
N ILE A 621 0.98 -10.92 -22.26
CA ILE A 621 -0.34 -11.57 -22.25
C ILE A 621 -0.28 -12.63 -21.16
N MET A 622 -0.96 -12.40 -20.05
CA MET A 622 -0.95 -13.32 -18.91
C MET A 622 -2.31 -14.01 -18.75
N VAL A 623 -2.28 -15.31 -18.51
CA VAL A 623 -3.44 -16.13 -18.11
C VAL A 623 -3.10 -16.83 -16.81
N SER A 624 -3.96 -16.68 -15.78
CA SER A 624 -3.74 -17.30 -14.48
C SER A 624 -5.03 -17.75 -13.83
N GLY A 625 -4.99 -18.89 -13.13
CA GLY A 625 -6.14 -19.47 -12.47
C GLY A 625 -5.87 -20.88 -11.95
N LEU A 626 -6.93 -21.68 -11.82
CA LEU A 626 -6.80 -23.10 -11.50
C LEU A 626 -6.08 -23.84 -12.64
N SER A 627 -5.04 -24.57 -12.30
CA SER A 627 -4.12 -25.21 -13.26
C SER A 627 -4.82 -26.03 -14.34
N ASP A 628 -5.88 -26.76 -13.97
CA ASP A 628 -6.62 -27.61 -14.92
C ASP A 628 -7.40 -26.82 -15.97
N ASN A 629 -7.74 -25.57 -15.66
CA ASN A 629 -8.55 -24.67 -16.51
C ASN A 629 -7.69 -23.72 -17.36
N VAL A 630 -6.43 -23.49 -16.97
CA VAL A 630 -5.52 -22.54 -17.67
C VAL A 630 -5.35 -22.87 -19.17
N PRO A 631 -5.25 -24.14 -19.61
CA PRO A 631 -5.12 -24.43 -21.03
C PRO A 631 -6.35 -24.00 -21.86
N GLU A 632 -7.56 -24.18 -21.33
CA GLU A 632 -8.79 -23.74 -22.01
C GLU A 632 -8.84 -22.21 -22.02
N ALA A 633 -8.55 -21.57 -20.88
CA ALA A 633 -8.50 -20.12 -20.75
C ALA A 633 -7.48 -19.49 -21.72
N LEU A 634 -6.28 -20.06 -21.84
CA LEU A 634 -5.28 -19.63 -22.81
C LEU A 634 -5.81 -19.71 -24.24
N GLY A 635 -6.43 -20.85 -24.61
CA GLY A 635 -7.03 -21.01 -25.92
C GLY A 635 -8.15 -20.01 -26.25
N ILE A 636 -8.95 -19.59 -25.25
CA ILE A 636 -9.96 -18.52 -25.40
C ILE A 636 -9.28 -17.18 -25.69
N VAL A 637 -8.26 -16.81 -24.93
CA VAL A 637 -7.52 -15.54 -25.10
C VAL A 637 -6.84 -15.49 -26.49
N GLU A 638 -6.24 -16.59 -26.93
CA GLU A 638 -5.61 -16.64 -28.25
C GLU A 638 -6.61 -16.58 -29.42
N LYS A 639 -7.75 -17.26 -29.29
CA LYS A 639 -8.84 -17.09 -30.22
C LYS A 639 -9.35 -15.67 -30.30
N LEU A 640 -9.41 -14.97 -29.16
CA LEU A 640 -9.74 -13.55 -29.13
C LEU A 640 -8.71 -12.72 -29.88
N ILE A 641 -7.41 -12.90 -29.64
CA ILE A 641 -6.36 -12.11 -30.31
C ILE A 641 -6.39 -12.34 -31.85
N LEU A 642 -6.51 -13.59 -32.27
CA LEU A 642 -6.43 -13.96 -33.69
C LEU A 642 -7.74 -13.74 -34.43
N GLY A 643 -8.87 -13.95 -33.75
CA GLY A 643 -10.20 -14.00 -34.33
C GLY A 643 -11.14 -12.86 -33.94
N ALA A 644 -10.67 -11.86 -33.22
CA ALA A 644 -11.50 -10.70 -32.86
C ALA A 644 -12.06 -10.02 -34.10
N GLU A 645 -13.37 -9.73 -34.06
CA GLU A 645 -14.06 -9.05 -35.15
C GLU A 645 -13.99 -7.53 -34.94
N PRO A 646 -13.57 -6.77 -35.94
CA PRO A 646 -13.47 -5.33 -35.83
C PRO A 646 -14.86 -4.67 -35.70
N ASP A 647 -14.98 -3.73 -34.75
CA ASP A 647 -16.18 -2.93 -34.53
C ASP A 647 -15.83 -1.44 -34.37
N GLU A 648 -16.10 -0.65 -35.39
CA GLU A 648 -15.80 0.79 -35.38
C GLU A 648 -16.70 1.56 -34.37
N GLY A 649 -17.85 1.03 -33.97
CA GLY A 649 -18.73 1.64 -32.97
C GLY A 649 -18.11 1.53 -31.58
N ILE A 650 -17.63 0.31 -31.21
CA ILE A 650 -16.91 0.05 -29.96
C ILE A 650 -15.61 0.89 -29.91
N LEU A 651 -14.86 0.94 -31.01
CA LEU A 651 -13.66 1.76 -31.08
C LEU A 651 -13.94 3.25 -30.91
N ALA A 652 -15.02 3.76 -31.52
CA ALA A 652 -15.40 5.17 -31.38
C ALA A 652 -15.78 5.51 -29.92
N ALA A 653 -16.48 4.62 -29.24
CA ALA A 653 -16.79 4.77 -27.83
C ALA A 653 -15.51 4.74 -26.96
N LEU A 654 -14.61 3.78 -27.21
CA LEU A 654 -13.33 3.71 -26.48
C LEU A 654 -12.48 4.98 -26.71
N LYS A 655 -12.38 5.47 -27.93
CA LYS A 655 -11.66 6.72 -28.20
C LYS A 655 -12.24 7.91 -27.44
N ALA A 656 -13.57 8.01 -27.35
CA ALA A 656 -14.21 9.05 -26.56
C ALA A 656 -13.84 8.93 -25.07
N ASP A 657 -13.79 7.71 -24.55
CA ASP A 657 -13.36 7.44 -23.17
C ASP A 657 -11.87 7.76 -22.95
N LEU A 658 -11.00 7.40 -23.89
CA LEU A 658 -9.58 7.73 -23.84
C LEU A 658 -9.35 9.25 -23.87
N PHE A 659 -10.06 10.01 -24.71
CA PHE A 659 -9.98 11.47 -24.71
C PHE A 659 -10.44 12.07 -23.39
N LYS A 660 -11.53 11.56 -22.82
CA LYS A 660 -11.99 12.01 -21.51
C LYS A 660 -10.97 11.68 -20.42
N ALA A 661 -10.40 10.46 -20.42
CA ALA A 661 -9.37 10.04 -19.46
C ALA A 661 -8.13 10.95 -19.54
N ARG A 662 -7.71 11.34 -20.74
CA ARG A 662 -6.62 12.30 -20.98
C ARG A 662 -6.93 13.70 -20.42
N ASP A 663 -8.16 14.18 -20.59
CA ASP A 663 -8.60 15.45 -20.02
C ASP A 663 -8.69 15.38 -18.48
N ASP A 664 -9.09 14.23 -17.93
CA ASP A 664 -9.18 14.02 -16.48
C ASP A 664 -7.78 13.88 -15.86
N ALA A 665 -6.83 13.22 -16.52
CA ALA A 665 -5.44 13.11 -16.06
C ALA A 665 -4.79 14.48 -15.86
N LYS A 666 -5.10 15.46 -16.73
CA LYS A 666 -4.60 16.84 -16.59
C LYS A 666 -5.18 17.60 -15.37
N LYS A 667 -6.21 17.06 -14.72
CA LYS A 667 -6.81 17.61 -13.50
C LYS A 667 -6.27 16.93 -12.21
N SER A 668 -5.58 15.81 -12.34
CA SER A 668 -4.94 15.11 -11.24
C SER A 668 -3.52 15.64 -11.01
N GLN A 669 -3.24 16.07 -9.77
CA GLN A 669 -1.91 16.56 -9.41
C GLN A 669 -0.85 15.46 -9.57
N ASP A 670 -1.17 14.24 -9.13
CA ASP A 670 -0.27 13.10 -9.20
C ASP A 670 0.03 12.71 -10.65
N ALA A 671 -0.99 12.60 -11.51
CA ALA A 671 -0.79 12.31 -12.94
C ALA A 671 0.03 13.40 -13.66
N CYS A 672 -0.19 14.68 -13.34
CA CYS A 672 0.63 15.76 -13.86
C CYS A 672 2.08 15.67 -13.38
N PHE A 673 2.30 15.24 -12.14
CA PHE A 673 3.64 15.09 -11.60
C PHE A 673 4.38 13.89 -12.20
N ASP A 674 3.71 12.77 -12.39
CA ASP A 674 4.28 11.58 -13.06
C ASP A 674 4.71 11.94 -14.50
N ALA A 675 3.84 12.60 -15.26
CA ALA A 675 4.17 13.08 -16.61
C ALA A 675 5.34 14.07 -16.61
N LEU A 676 5.42 14.96 -15.62
CA LEU A 676 6.55 15.89 -15.47
C LEU A 676 7.85 15.15 -15.14
N THR A 677 7.83 14.14 -14.27
CA THR A 677 9.03 13.37 -13.92
C THR A 677 9.57 12.60 -15.12
N ASP A 678 8.69 11.99 -15.91
CA ASP A 678 9.07 11.32 -17.17
C ASP A 678 9.70 12.32 -18.17
N TYR A 679 9.08 13.48 -18.32
CA TYR A 679 9.63 14.54 -19.16
C TYR A 679 11.00 15.04 -18.67
N VAL A 680 11.19 15.16 -17.35
CA VAL A 680 12.46 15.56 -16.73
C VAL A 680 13.54 14.53 -16.96
N MET A 681 13.21 13.24 -16.79
CA MET A 681 14.16 12.14 -16.90
C MET A 681 14.51 11.79 -18.36
N HIS A 682 13.51 11.72 -19.22
CA HIS A 682 13.65 11.16 -20.57
C HIS A 682 13.53 12.21 -21.68
N GLY A 683 12.98 13.39 -21.38
CA GLY A 683 12.83 14.50 -22.33
C GLY A 683 11.65 14.37 -23.30
N PRO A 684 11.44 15.38 -24.17
CA PRO A 684 10.25 15.45 -25.00
C PRO A 684 10.16 14.38 -26.09
N GLU A 685 11.28 13.81 -26.52
CA GLU A 685 11.26 12.77 -27.57
C GLU A 685 10.74 11.42 -27.00
N TYR A 686 10.96 11.16 -25.73
CA TYR A 686 10.35 10.02 -25.04
C TYR A 686 8.83 10.13 -25.05
N VAL A 687 8.31 11.26 -24.58
CA VAL A 687 6.86 11.50 -24.52
C VAL A 687 6.20 11.32 -25.91
N LYS A 688 6.82 11.83 -26.97
CA LYS A 688 6.32 11.67 -28.36
C LYS A 688 6.36 10.23 -28.85
N ARG A 689 7.33 9.44 -28.37
CA ARG A 689 7.48 8.03 -28.80
C ARG A 689 6.54 7.10 -28.06
N THR A 690 6.27 7.37 -26.78
CA THR A 690 5.50 6.49 -25.91
C THR A 690 4.03 6.84 -25.84
N THR A 691 3.64 8.02 -26.37
CA THR A 691 2.26 8.51 -26.30
C THR A 691 1.75 8.88 -27.68
N LEU A 692 0.59 8.37 -28.07
CA LEU A 692 -0.09 8.80 -29.29
C LEU A 692 -0.61 10.21 -29.14
N SER A 693 -0.35 11.06 -30.15
CA SER A 693 -1.04 12.36 -30.23
C SER A 693 -2.55 12.17 -30.38
N SER A 694 -3.33 13.16 -30.00
CA SER A 694 -4.80 13.11 -30.17
C SER A 694 -5.20 12.92 -31.63
N ALA A 695 -4.42 13.44 -32.57
CA ALA A 695 -4.65 13.25 -34.00
C ALA A 695 -4.37 11.83 -34.47
N ASP A 696 -3.26 11.22 -33.99
CA ASP A 696 -2.90 9.84 -34.32
C ASP A 696 -3.93 8.88 -33.75
N LEU A 697 -4.31 9.01 -32.47
CA LEU A 697 -5.35 8.20 -31.83
C LEU A 697 -6.69 8.31 -32.61
N SER A 698 -7.09 9.51 -33.01
CA SER A 698 -8.32 9.70 -33.79
C SER A 698 -8.29 8.96 -35.12
N SER A 699 -7.12 8.86 -35.78
CA SER A 699 -6.95 8.28 -37.11
C SER A 699 -6.93 6.76 -37.15
N LEU A 700 -6.67 6.09 -35.99
CA LEU A 700 -6.60 4.62 -35.94
C LEU A 700 -7.94 3.99 -36.27
N SER A 701 -7.94 2.88 -37.03
CA SER A 701 -9.11 2.04 -37.30
C SER A 701 -9.03 0.75 -36.50
N SER A 702 -10.18 0.08 -36.32
CA SER A 702 -10.26 -1.23 -35.67
C SER A 702 -9.30 -2.24 -36.31
N GLU A 703 -9.27 -2.31 -37.64
CA GLU A 703 -8.42 -3.26 -38.37
C GLU A 703 -6.92 -2.96 -38.14
N GLN A 704 -6.53 -1.69 -38.03
CA GLN A 704 -5.14 -1.30 -37.73
C GLN A 704 -4.72 -1.76 -36.32
N LEU A 705 -5.58 -1.56 -35.32
CA LEU A 705 -5.29 -1.99 -33.93
C LEU A 705 -5.20 -3.53 -33.84
N LEU A 706 -6.18 -4.25 -34.39
CA LEU A 706 -6.15 -5.71 -34.41
C LEU A 706 -4.99 -6.27 -35.24
N GLY A 707 -4.65 -5.60 -36.37
CA GLY A 707 -3.48 -5.95 -37.18
C GLY A 707 -2.18 -5.89 -36.40
N LYS A 708 -2.00 -4.88 -35.51
CA LYS A 708 -0.82 -4.76 -34.64
C LYS A 708 -0.72 -5.92 -33.63
N LEU A 709 -1.83 -6.31 -33.03
CA LEU A 709 -1.86 -7.43 -32.06
C LEU A 709 -1.58 -8.76 -32.77
N ARG A 710 -2.16 -9.01 -33.94
CA ARG A 710 -1.89 -10.21 -34.75
C ARG A 710 -0.43 -10.24 -35.20
N GLU A 711 0.12 -9.09 -35.64
CA GLU A 711 1.54 -9.00 -35.99
C GLU A 711 2.44 -9.29 -34.76
N LEU A 712 2.15 -8.71 -33.59
CA LEU A 712 2.89 -8.98 -32.37
C LEU A 712 2.86 -10.47 -31.98
N PHE A 713 1.71 -11.08 -32.09
CA PHE A 713 1.48 -12.48 -31.72
C PHE A 713 2.26 -13.48 -32.60
N GLU A 714 2.61 -13.11 -33.82
CA GLU A 714 3.43 -13.89 -34.74
C GLU A 714 4.96 -13.73 -34.53
N LYS A 715 5.37 -12.87 -33.54
CA LYS A 715 6.79 -12.62 -33.25
C LYS A 715 7.38 -13.60 -32.26
N GLY A 716 8.71 -13.67 -32.24
CA GLY A 716 9.46 -14.40 -31.21
C GLY A 716 9.25 -13.83 -29.82
N HIS A 717 9.07 -14.71 -28.84
CA HIS A 717 8.73 -14.32 -27.49
C HIS A 717 9.24 -15.31 -26.44
N GLU A 718 9.06 -14.96 -25.17
CA GLU A 718 9.36 -15.83 -24.04
C GLU A 718 8.06 -16.20 -23.33
N VAL A 719 7.91 -17.48 -22.99
CA VAL A 719 6.81 -17.99 -22.18
C VAL A 719 7.31 -18.23 -20.77
N LEU A 720 6.70 -17.58 -19.79
CA LEU A 720 6.93 -17.82 -18.38
C LEU A 720 5.84 -18.74 -17.86
N TYR A 721 6.23 -19.83 -17.22
CA TYR A 721 5.30 -20.75 -16.57
C TYR A 721 5.63 -20.88 -15.08
N TYR A 722 4.64 -20.61 -14.24
CA TYR A 722 4.63 -20.98 -12.84
C TYR A 722 3.35 -21.77 -12.53
N GLY A 723 3.48 -23.04 -12.15
CA GLY A 723 2.32 -23.89 -11.90
C GLY A 723 2.71 -25.28 -11.38
N PRO A 724 1.72 -26.12 -10.99
CA PRO A 724 1.97 -27.41 -10.33
C PRO A 724 2.44 -28.53 -11.28
N LEU A 725 2.24 -28.40 -12.58
CA LEU A 725 2.65 -29.43 -13.55
C LEU A 725 4.18 -29.63 -13.56
N SER A 726 4.63 -30.82 -13.93
CA SER A 726 6.05 -31.04 -14.26
C SER A 726 6.45 -30.25 -15.53
N LYS A 727 7.76 -30.03 -15.73
CA LYS A 727 8.24 -29.28 -16.90
C LYS A 727 7.77 -29.93 -18.21
N GLU A 728 7.84 -31.26 -18.28
CA GLU A 728 7.44 -32.03 -19.45
C GLU A 728 5.94 -31.92 -19.73
N GLU A 729 5.11 -32.01 -18.70
CA GLU A 729 3.66 -31.81 -18.80
C GLU A 729 3.32 -30.38 -19.19
N ALA A 730 3.91 -29.38 -18.51
CA ALA A 730 3.71 -27.98 -18.83
C ALA A 730 4.11 -27.65 -20.29
N THR A 731 5.28 -28.11 -20.71
CA THR A 731 5.75 -27.96 -22.11
C THR A 731 4.74 -28.52 -23.10
N LYS A 732 4.26 -29.77 -22.86
CA LYS A 732 3.28 -30.41 -23.74
C LYS A 732 1.94 -29.68 -23.74
N THR A 733 1.47 -29.27 -22.58
CA THR A 733 0.18 -28.60 -22.42
C THR A 733 0.18 -27.24 -23.09
N ILE A 734 1.23 -26.43 -22.84
CA ILE A 734 1.36 -25.12 -23.45
C ILE A 734 1.52 -25.26 -24.98
N ALA A 735 2.40 -26.15 -25.46
CA ALA A 735 2.59 -26.36 -26.88
C ALA A 735 1.33 -26.86 -27.62
N ALA A 736 0.38 -27.48 -26.92
CA ALA A 736 -0.91 -27.89 -27.49
C ALA A 736 -1.96 -26.74 -27.45
N ALA A 737 -1.86 -25.80 -26.54
CA ALA A 737 -2.83 -24.73 -26.34
C ALA A 737 -2.39 -23.41 -26.98
N HIS A 738 -1.07 -23.20 -27.14
CA HIS A 738 -0.47 -21.93 -27.59
C HIS A 738 -0.12 -22.00 -29.07
N HIS A 739 -0.63 -21.05 -29.85
CA HIS A 739 -0.24 -20.83 -31.24
C HIS A 739 1.17 -20.25 -31.33
N MET A 740 2.02 -20.86 -32.11
CA MET A 740 3.38 -20.42 -32.37
C MET A 740 3.63 -20.37 -33.88
N ALA A 741 4.08 -19.21 -34.34
CA ALA A 741 4.41 -19.05 -35.77
C ALA A 741 5.59 -19.95 -36.20
N ASP A 742 5.59 -20.36 -37.48
CA ASP A 742 6.72 -21.04 -38.07
C ASP A 742 7.88 -20.06 -38.31
N ASN A 743 8.98 -20.17 -37.57
CA ASN A 743 10.15 -19.24 -37.61
C ASN A 743 9.83 -17.79 -37.28
N PRO A 744 9.30 -17.50 -36.10
CA PRO A 744 8.96 -16.13 -35.68
C PRO A 744 10.20 -15.25 -35.67
N GLU A 745 10.02 -14.00 -36.11
CA GLU A 745 11.08 -12.99 -36.07
C GLU A 745 11.40 -12.62 -34.61
N PRO A 746 12.67 -12.67 -34.18
CA PRO A 746 13.03 -12.28 -32.83
C PRO A 746 12.88 -10.78 -32.64
N LEU A 747 12.35 -10.37 -31.48
CA LEU A 747 12.24 -8.97 -31.08
C LEU A 747 13.43 -8.59 -30.20
N ALA A 748 14.11 -7.49 -30.59
CA ALA A 748 15.14 -6.90 -29.74
C ALA A 748 14.49 -5.98 -28.70
N GLU A 749 14.91 -6.11 -27.46
CA GLU A 749 14.48 -5.24 -26.37
C GLU A 749 15.05 -3.82 -26.57
N GLU A 750 14.24 -2.80 -26.42
CA GLU A 750 14.64 -1.38 -26.49
C GLU A 750 14.36 -0.70 -25.15
N PHE A 751 15.29 0.14 -24.69
CA PHE A 751 15.19 0.86 -23.42
C PHE A 751 15.22 2.37 -23.63
N ALA A 752 14.42 3.11 -22.90
CA ALA A 752 14.41 4.56 -22.90
C ALA A 752 15.69 5.10 -22.23
N PRO A 753 16.54 5.86 -22.95
CA PRO A 753 17.68 6.52 -22.33
C PRO A 753 17.19 7.68 -21.44
N THR A 754 17.91 7.93 -20.36
CA THR A 754 17.73 9.18 -19.59
C THR A 754 18.52 10.32 -20.18
N VAL A 755 18.00 11.55 -20.08
CA VAL A 755 18.66 12.75 -20.63
C VAL A 755 19.82 13.16 -19.74
N GLN A 756 20.99 13.35 -20.34
CA GLN A 756 22.15 13.89 -19.62
C GLN A 756 21.92 15.36 -19.23
N THR A 757 22.48 15.75 -18.07
CA THR A 757 22.30 17.08 -17.47
C THR A 757 23.60 17.86 -17.41
N PRO A 758 24.15 18.33 -18.56
CA PRO A 758 25.45 19.02 -18.60
C PRO A 758 25.42 20.42 -17.94
N SER A 759 24.23 20.98 -17.75
CA SER A 759 23.99 22.25 -17.05
C SER A 759 22.64 22.23 -16.36
N SER A 760 22.53 22.98 -15.26
CA SER A 760 21.26 23.12 -14.56
C SER A 760 20.23 23.91 -15.36
N LYS A 761 18.96 23.47 -15.28
CA LYS A 761 17.78 24.14 -15.86
C LYS A 761 16.55 23.84 -15.01
N VAL A 762 15.56 24.72 -15.08
CA VAL A 762 14.29 24.58 -14.34
C VAL A 762 13.14 24.44 -15.32
N LEU A 763 12.31 23.43 -15.11
CA LEU A 763 11.08 23.17 -15.85
C LEU A 763 9.91 23.35 -14.88
N VAL A 764 8.98 24.25 -15.19
CA VAL A 764 7.80 24.51 -14.37
C VAL A 764 6.57 24.09 -15.17
N ALA A 765 5.83 23.12 -14.68
CA ALA A 765 4.52 22.75 -15.19
C ALA A 765 3.43 23.40 -14.32
N PRO A 766 2.43 24.05 -14.89
CA PRO A 766 1.42 24.77 -14.12
C PRO A 766 0.42 23.80 -13.49
N TYR A 767 0.19 23.97 -12.18
CA TYR A 767 -0.89 23.29 -11.47
C TYR A 767 -1.30 24.11 -10.25
N THR A 768 -2.59 24.38 -10.09
CA THR A 768 -3.10 25.18 -8.97
C THR A 768 -3.42 24.27 -7.79
N ALA A 769 -2.54 24.26 -6.78
CA ALA A 769 -2.71 23.53 -5.52
C ALA A 769 -2.02 24.29 -4.38
N ALA A 770 -2.37 23.92 -3.13
CA ALA A 770 -1.73 24.46 -1.93
C ALA A 770 -0.26 24.02 -1.79
N ASN A 771 0.07 22.87 -2.35
CA ASN A 771 1.37 22.24 -2.30
C ASN A 771 1.99 22.19 -3.69
N PHE A 772 3.29 22.46 -3.76
CA PHE A 772 4.08 22.17 -4.94
C PHE A 772 4.70 20.79 -4.85
N TYR A 773 4.93 20.15 -6.00
CA TYR A 773 5.77 18.97 -6.12
C TYR A 773 7.07 19.33 -6.83
N TYR A 774 8.17 18.86 -6.27
CA TYR A 774 9.51 19.16 -6.75
C TYR A 774 10.28 17.87 -7.01
N TYR A 775 10.90 17.83 -8.18
CA TYR A 775 11.75 16.71 -8.60
C TYR A 775 13.05 17.26 -9.20
N GLN A 776 14.20 16.88 -8.67
CA GLN A 776 15.48 17.20 -9.29
C GLN A 776 16.13 15.92 -9.79
N PHE A 777 16.57 15.94 -11.03
CA PHE A 777 17.18 14.80 -11.70
C PHE A 777 18.54 15.17 -12.28
N SER A 778 19.51 14.25 -12.16
CA SER A 778 20.85 14.41 -12.72
C SER A 778 21.34 13.12 -13.34
N ASN A 779 21.82 13.21 -14.58
CA ASN A 779 22.54 12.16 -15.29
C ASN A 779 23.84 12.75 -15.89
N ARG A 780 24.99 12.18 -15.53
CA ARG A 780 26.33 12.57 -16.02
C ARG A 780 26.87 11.63 -17.11
N GLY A 781 26.11 10.59 -17.50
CA GLY A 781 26.53 9.57 -18.44
C GLY A 781 27.36 8.46 -17.84
N GLU A 782 27.32 8.28 -16.50
CA GLU A 782 27.96 7.15 -15.84
C GLU A 782 27.26 5.85 -16.23
N LYS A 783 27.97 4.93 -16.88
CA LYS A 783 27.46 3.63 -17.33
C LYS A 783 27.37 2.63 -16.18
N TYR A 784 26.41 1.70 -16.32
CA TYR A 784 26.26 0.60 -15.37
C TYR A 784 27.57 -0.18 -15.18
N ASP A 785 27.91 -0.37 -13.90
CA ASP A 785 29.01 -1.18 -13.46
C ASP A 785 28.56 -2.01 -12.25
N PRO A 786 28.43 -3.36 -12.38
CA PRO A 786 27.98 -4.21 -11.28
C PRO A 786 28.85 -4.11 -10.02
N ALA A 787 30.13 -3.70 -10.14
CA ALA A 787 31.03 -3.49 -9.01
C ALA A 787 30.63 -2.27 -8.15
N GLN A 788 29.78 -1.38 -8.61
CA GLN A 788 29.28 -0.24 -7.82
C GLN A 788 28.00 -0.56 -7.05
N THR A 789 27.31 -1.64 -7.41
CA THR A 789 25.96 -1.94 -6.91
C THR A 789 25.91 -2.02 -5.37
N ALA A 790 26.86 -2.72 -4.74
CA ALA A 790 26.90 -2.84 -3.28
C ALA A 790 27.07 -1.48 -2.58
N ARG A 791 27.97 -0.64 -3.10
CA ARG A 791 28.24 0.71 -2.56
C ARG A 791 27.06 1.64 -2.75
N ILE A 792 26.42 1.61 -3.93
CA ILE A 792 25.26 2.43 -4.26
C ILE A 792 24.05 2.01 -3.40
N ARG A 793 23.81 0.72 -3.23
CA ARG A 793 22.72 0.24 -2.36
C ARG A 793 22.93 0.62 -0.90
N LEU A 794 24.17 0.54 -0.40
CA LEU A 794 24.47 0.99 0.95
C LEU A 794 24.37 2.51 1.10
N TYR A 795 24.82 3.27 0.10
CA TYR A 795 24.62 4.71 0.04
C TYR A 795 23.13 5.08 0.08
N ASN A 796 22.35 4.45 -0.77
CA ASN A 796 20.89 4.69 -0.82
C ASN A 796 20.23 4.37 0.52
N GLU A 797 20.63 3.31 1.19
CA GLU A 797 20.09 2.96 2.52
C GLU A 797 20.47 3.99 3.59
N TYR A 798 21.70 4.47 3.58
CA TYR A 798 22.20 5.47 4.53
C TYR A 798 21.61 6.86 4.28
N PHE A 799 21.57 7.31 3.00
CA PHE A 799 21.19 8.67 2.64
C PHE A 799 19.68 8.82 2.50
N GLY A 800 19.03 7.98 1.68
CA GLY A 800 17.62 8.10 1.31
C GLY A 800 16.73 6.96 1.80
N GLY A 801 17.25 6.03 2.58
CA GLY A 801 16.58 4.77 2.96
C GLY A 801 15.56 4.90 4.07
N GLY A 802 14.31 5.26 3.73
CA GLY A 802 13.20 5.27 4.68
C GLY A 802 13.39 6.26 5.85
N MET A 803 12.71 6.01 6.96
CA MET A 803 12.67 6.91 8.14
C MET A 803 14.04 7.07 8.84
N ASN A 804 14.96 6.15 8.64
CA ASN A 804 16.32 6.23 9.19
C ASN A 804 17.31 6.99 8.30
N GLY A 805 16.96 7.24 7.04
CA GLY A 805 17.82 7.93 6.07
C GLY A 805 18.02 9.40 6.41
N ILE A 806 19.16 9.95 6.01
CA ILE A 806 19.52 11.37 6.24
C ILE A 806 18.43 12.31 5.71
N VAL A 807 17.91 12.04 4.52
CA VAL A 807 16.89 12.89 3.87
C VAL A 807 15.64 13.01 4.74
N PHE A 808 15.11 11.89 5.21
CA PHE A 808 13.90 11.90 6.04
C PHE A 808 14.15 12.61 7.37
N GLN A 809 15.25 12.30 8.04
CA GLN A 809 15.63 12.90 9.32
C GLN A 809 15.79 14.42 9.23
N GLU A 810 16.40 14.92 8.16
CA GLU A 810 16.65 16.35 8.01
C GLU A 810 15.44 17.11 7.45
N MET A 811 14.72 16.56 6.49
CA MET A 811 13.65 17.30 5.80
C MET A 811 12.32 17.24 6.54
N ARG A 812 11.98 16.08 7.10
CA ARG A 812 10.71 15.90 7.84
C ARG A 812 10.87 16.12 9.33
N GLU A 813 11.70 15.30 9.99
CA GLU A 813 11.74 15.25 11.46
C GLU A 813 12.34 16.51 12.09
N ALA A 814 13.47 16.98 11.57
CA ALA A 814 14.15 18.13 12.16
C ALA A 814 13.49 19.46 11.82
N ARG A 815 12.98 19.61 10.59
CA ARG A 815 12.56 20.91 10.05
C ARG A 815 11.07 21.01 9.70
N GLY A 816 10.34 19.91 9.67
CA GLY A 816 8.92 19.89 9.28
C GLY A 816 8.65 20.53 7.93
N LEU A 817 9.58 20.34 6.98
CA LEU A 817 9.48 20.97 5.66
C LEU A 817 8.54 20.23 4.72
N ALA A 818 8.38 18.93 4.91
CA ALA A 818 7.54 18.11 4.04
C ALA A 818 7.02 16.87 4.74
N TYR A 819 5.88 16.38 4.31
CA TYR A 819 5.39 15.07 4.70
C TYR A 819 6.21 13.95 4.04
N SER A 820 6.54 14.12 2.75
CA SER A 820 7.31 13.17 1.96
C SER A 820 8.53 13.82 1.32
N ALA A 821 9.69 13.21 1.54
CA ALA A 821 10.95 13.57 0.89
C ALA A 821 11.80 12.33 0.65
N SER A 822 12.41 12.24 -0.51
CA SER A 822 13.29 11.12 -0.86
C SER A 822 14.43 11.55 -1.78
N ALA A 823 15.56 10.85 -1.73
CA ALA A 823 16.63 11.01 -2.70
C ALA A 823 17.44 9.72 -2.83
N ARG A 824 17.86 9.40 -4.04
CA ARG A 824 18.67 8.19 -4.30
C ARG A 824 19.42 8.20 -5.61
N LEU A 825 20.47 7.41 -5.69
CA LEU A 825 21.09 6.98 -6.93
C LEU A 825 20.24 5.87 -7.57
N ARG A 826 19.77 6.10 -8.79
CA ARG A 826 18.99 5.14 -9.59
C ARG A 826 19.96 4.26 -10.38
N GLU A 827 19.88 2.95 -10.16
CA GLU A 827 20.58 1.95 -10.95
C GLU A 827 19.83 1.74 -12.28
N PRO A 828 20.51 1.61 -13.41
CA PRO A 828 19.87 1.23 -14.66
C PRO A 828 19.44 -0.23 -14.65
N SER A 829 18.42 -0.57 -15.44
CA SER A 829 17.85 -1.92 -15.55
C SER A 829 18.47 -2.76 -16.68
N TRP A 830 19.47 -2.25 -17.41
CA TRP A 830 20.19 -2.96 -18.47
C TRP A 830 21.69 -2.58 -18.47
N LYS A 831 22.51 -3.46 -19.04
CA LYS A 831 24.00 -3.39 -18.99
C LYS A 831 24.62 -2.12 -19.60
N ASP A 832 23.96 -1.50 -20.57
CA ASP A 832 24.45 -0.30 -21.26
C ASP A 832 23.76 0.99 -20.76
N GLY A 833 22.93 0.88 -19.73
CA GLY A 833 22.20 1.99 -19.13
C GLY A 833 23.09 2.94 -18.34
N GLU A 834 22.57 4.09 -17.97
CA GLU A 834 23.25 5.14 -17.24
C GLU A 834 22.66 5.31 -15.84
N TYR A 835 23.51 5.60 -14.86
CA TYR A 835 23.07 5.95 -13.52
C TYR A 835 22.43 7.35 -13.51
N GLY A 836 21.41 7.51 -12.67
CA GLY A 836 20.84 8.82 -12.39
C GLY A 836 20.80 9.10 -10.90
N PHE A 837 20.82 10.34 -10.51
CA PHE A 837 20.48 10.75 -9.14
C PHE A 837 19.21 11.59 -9.18
N TYR A 838 18.28 11.32 -8.27
CA TYR A 838 17.12 12.15 -8.10
C TYR A 838 16.84 12.50 -6.64
N ALA A 839 16.16 13.63 -6.42
CA ALA A 839 15.55 13.98 -5.16
C ALA A 839 14.15 14.53 -5.40
N TYR A 840 13.25 14.23 -4.48
CA TYR A 840 11.82 14.56 -4.51
C TYR A 840 11.39 15.15 -3.18
N ILE A 841 10.51 16.15 -3.25
CA ILE A 841 9.80 16.69 -2.09
C ILE A 841 8.43 17.22 -2.51
N ALA A 842 7.41 16.94 -1.68
CA ALA A 842 6.11 17.60 -1.71
C ALA A 842 5.98 18.49 -0.48
N SER A 843 5.67 19.77 -0.68
CA SER A 843 5.61 20.77 0.40
C SER A 843 4.67 21.93 0.06
N GLN A 844 4.34 22.74 1.06
CA GLN A 844 3.56 23.96 0.87
C GLN A 844 4.30 24.99 -0.01
N ASN A 845 3.56 25.74 -0.81
CA ASN A 845 4.14 26.69 -1.77
C ASN A 845 5.07 27.75 -1.11
N ASP A 846 4.78 28.18 0.09
CA ASP A 846 5.58 29.16 0.85
C ASP A 846 6.89 28.59 1.42
N LYS A 847 7.04 27.27 1.44
CA LYS A 847 8.25 26.56 1.93
C LYS A 847 9.26 26.25 0.80
N LEU A 848 8.95 26.56 -0.48
CA LEU A 848 9.77 26.17 -1.63
C LEU A 848 11.26 26.50 -1.45
N VAL A 849 11.58 27.74 -1.14
CA VAL A 849 12.99 28.20 -1.00
C VAL A 849 13.72 27.38 0.07
N LYS A 850 13.12 27.29 1.26
CA LYS A 850 13.71 26.53 2.38
C LYS A 850 13.87 25.05 2.07
N ALA A 851 12.88 24.44 1.39
CA ALA A 851 12.92 23.04 1.03
C ALA A 851 14.07 22.74 0.06
N VAL A 852 14.23 23.56 -0.98
CA VAL A 852 15.30 23.38 -1.97
C VAL A 852 16.68 23.66 -1.38
N GLU A 853 16.85 24.75 -0.61
CA GLU A 853 18.13 25.08 0.03
C GLU A 853 18.59 23.98 0.99
N ASN A 854 17.70 23.49 1.85
CA ASN A 854 18.05 22.40 2.76
C ASN A 854 18.34 21.08 2.05
N PHE A 855 17.66 20.79 0.93
CA PHE A 855 18.01 19.65 0.10
C PHE A 855 19.40 19.78 -0.50
N ASP A 856 19.71 20.94 -1.09
CA ASP A 856 21.03 21.21 -1.68
C ASP A 856 22.13 21.14 -0.62
N ASP A 857 21.87 21.60 0.60
CA ASP A 857 22.82 21.50 1.71
C ASP A 857 23.16 20.03 2.01
N ILE A 858 22.18 19.17 2.26
CA ILE A 858 22.43 17.76 2.59
C ILE A 858 22.95 16.93 1.40
N ILE A 859 22.63 17.32 0.17
CA ILE A 859 23.15 16.68 -1.04
C ILE A 859 24.63 17.05 -1.26
N ASN A 860 25.04 18.26 -0.92
CA ASN A 860 26.41 18.69 -1.12
C ASN A 860 27.31 18.48 0.11
N ASP A 861 26.75 18.57 1.31
CA ASP A 861 27.44 18.35 2.58
C ASP A 861 26.67 17.32 3.44
N MET A 862 26.76 16.07 3.02
CA MET A 862 26.04 14.97 3.66
C MET A 862 26.46 14.82 5.13
N PRO A 863 25.50 14.87 6.08
CA PRO A 863 25.80 14.60 7.48
C PRO A 863 26.41 13.21 7.69
N GLU A 864 27.49 13.16 8.46
CA GLU A 864 28.24 11.92 8.77
C GLU A 864 27.84 11.36 10.13
N SER A 865 27.62 10.05 10.22
CA SER A 865 27.37 9.34 11.48
C SER A 865 27.74 7.86 11.32
N GLU A 866 28.75 7.42 12.05
CA GLU A 866 29.16 6.01 12.12
C GLU A 866 27.99 5.13 12.59
N ARG A 867 27.21 5.63 13.53
CA ARG A 867 26.07 4.88 14.08
C ARG A 867 24.95 4.70 13.07
N ALA A 868 24.57 5.74 12.35
CA ALA A 868 23.55 5.63 11.30
C ALA A 868 24.05 4.69 10.18
N PHE A 869 25.33 4.73 9.86
CA PHE A 869 25.97 3.81 8.92
C PHE A 869 25.87 2.35 9.38
N ASP A 870 26.19 2.07 10.64
CA ASP A 870 26.12 0.71 11.18
C ASP A 870 24.67 0.16 11.13
N ILE A 871 23.67 0.98 11.48
CA ILE A 871 22.27 0.61 11.41
C ILE A 871 21.87 0.31 9.96
N ALA A 872 22.20 1.19 9.02
CA ALA A 872 21.89 1.01 7.60
C ALA A 872 22.52 -0.27 7.04
N LYS A 873 23.81 -0.50 7.33
CA LYS A 873 24.56 -1.68 6.87
C LYS A 873 23.98 -2.97 7.47
N GLN A 874 23.76 -3.03 8.78
CA GLN A 874 23.21 -4.22 9.45
C GLN A 874 21.79 -4.51 8.98
N GLY A 875 20.95 -3.49 8.82
CA GLY A 875 19.60 -3.62 8.28
C GLY A 875 19.59 -4.22 6.87
N LEU A 876 20.45 -3.69 5.98
CA LEU A 876 20.57 -4.20 4.60
C LEU A 876 21.06 -5.65 4.57
N LEU A 877 22.13 -5.99 5.33
CA LEU A 877 22.62 -7.35 5.45
C LEU A 877 21.55 -8.31 5.98
N SER A 878 20.79 -7.90 7.00
CA SER A 878 19.73 -8.72 7.58
C SER A 878 18.60 -8.98 6.59
N ARG A 879 18.20 -7.97 5.81
CA ARG A 879 17.20 -8.13 4.75
C ARG A 879 17.69 -9.08 3.65
N MET A 880 18.94 -8.98 3.22
CA MET A 880 19.51 -9.87 2.20
C MET A 880 19.63 -11.31 2.68
N ARG A 881 19.94 -11.56 3.95
CA ARG A 881 19.95 -12.92 4.55
C ARG A 881 18.57 -13.59 4.51
N THR A 882 17.51 -12.79 4.61
CA THR A 882 16.13 -13.31 4.69
C THR A 882 15.39 -13.25 3.37
N GLN A 883 15.93 -12.58 2.34
CA GLN A 883 15.34 -12.52 1.01
C GLN A 883 15.21 -13.89 0.39
N ARG A 884 14.02 -14.17 -0.21
CA ARG A 884 13.76 -15.39 -0.99
C ARG A 884 13.05 -15.00 -2.28
N TYR A 885 13.55 -15.49 -3.42
CA TYR A 885 12.90 -15.35 -4.72
C TYR A 885 12.03 -16.55 -5.01
N ARG A 886 10.74 -16.37 -5.28
CA ARG A 886 9.77 -17.42 -5.46
C ARG A 886 8.86 -17.18 -6.65
N GLY A 887 8.26 -18.25 -7.15
CA GLY A 887 7.28 -18.18 -8.22
C GLY A 887 7.78 -17.39 -9.42
N LEU A 888 6.94 -16.52 -9.95
CA LEU A 888 7.28 -15.63 -11.07
C LEU A 888 8.42 -14.65 -10.71
N ARG A 889 8.51 -14.19 -9.46
CA ARG A 889 9.61 -13.28 -9.03
C ARG A 889 10.99 -13.87 -9.23
N LEU A 890 11.14 -15.21 -9.20
CA LEU A 890 12.42 -15.86 -9.51
C LEU A 890 12.72 -15.76 -11.00
N LEU A 891 11.72 -15.96 -11.86
CA LEU A 891 11.86 -15.85 -13.31
C LEU A 891 12.18 -14.41 -13.71
N ASP A 892 11.52 -13.42 -13.14
CA ASP A 892 11.80 -11.99 -13.36
C ASP A 892 13.20 -11.61 -12.88
N TYR A 893 13.61 -12.10 -11.70
CA TYR A 893 14.96 -11.83 -11.19
C TYR A 893 16.04 -12.42 -12.11
N TYR A 894 15.83 -13.64 -12.62
CA TYR A 894 16.71 -14.25 -13.62
C TYR A 894 16.81 -13.37 -14.87
N ARG A 895 15.68 -12.93 -15.43
CA ARG A 895 15.63 -12.05 -16.60
C ARG A 895 16.34 -10.71 -16.35
N ASN A 896 16.11 -10.10 -15.19
CA ASN A 896 16.78 -8.86 -14.82
C ASN A 896 18.31 -9.03 -14.72
N CYS A 897 18.81 -10.12 -14.14
CA CYS A 897 20.25 -10.42 -14.16
C CYS A 897 20.77 -10.57 -15.60
N ARG A 898 20.03 -11.25 -16.49
CA ARG A 898 20.42 -11.38 -17.90
C ARG A 898 20.43 -10.03 -18.64
N ARG A 899 19.47 -9.15 -18.39
CA ARG A 899 19.46 -7.77 -18.94
C ARG A 899 20.67 -6.95 -18.50
N LEU A 900 21.15 -7.18 -17.27
CA LEU A 900 22.36 -6.58 -16.74
C LEU A 900 23.65 -7.25 -17.24
N GLY A 901 23.55 -8.30 -18.07
CA GLY A 901 24.69 -9.05 -18.59
C GLY A 901 25.31 -10.01 -17.59
N LEU A 902 24.56 -10.43 -16.56
CA LEU A 902 25.01 -11.31 -15.49
C LEU A 902 24.51 -12.74 -15.70
N ASP A 903 25.40 -13.71 -15.49
CA ASP A 903 25.05 -15.15 -15.53
C ASP A 903 24.71 -15.72 -14.14
N GLU A 904 25.13 -15.00 -13.08
CA GLU A 904 24.94 -15.36 -11.67
C GLU A 904 24.00 -14.36 -10.99
N PRO A 905 23.36 -14.74 -9.87
CA PRO A 905 22.57 -13.83 -9.07
C PRO A 905 23.36 -12.63 -8.56
N LEU A 906 22.93 -11.42 -8.90
CA LEU A 906 23.58 -10.16 -8.51
C LEU A 906 23.69 -10.03 -6.98
N ASP A 907 22.65 -10.42 -6.25
CA ASP A 907 22.58 -10.24 -4.79
C ASP A 907 23.65 -11.02 -4.03
N LYS A 908 24.19 -12.11 -4.60
CA LYS A 908 25.29 -12.85 -3.99
C LYS A 908 26.56 -12.01 -3.94
N ALA A 909 26.95 -11.42 -5.06
CA ALA A 909 28.12 -10.55 -5.15
C ALA A 909 27.94 -9.29 -4.28
N VAL A 910 26.76 -8.70 -4.31
CA VAL A 910 26.42 -7.54 -3.46
C VAL A 910 26.55 -7.88 -1.98
N PHE A 911 26.03 -9.02 -1.52
CA PHE A 911 26.12 -9.44 -0.13
C PHE A 911 27.57 -9.68 0.32
N GLU A 912 28.38 -10.31 -0.52
CA GLU A 912 29.79 -10.58 -0.23
C GLU A 912 30.59 -9.27 -0.08
N GLU A 913 30.42 -8.31 -0.99
CA GLU A 913 31.10 -7.01 -0.95
C GLU A 913 30.62 -6.14 0.22
N LEU A 914 29.30 -6.09 0.46
CA LEU A 914 28.67 -5.26 1.50
C LEU A 914 29.28 -5.48 2.89
N GLN A 915 29.71 -6.71 3.21
CA GLN A 915 30.30 -7.03 4.50
C GLN A 915 31.57 -6.23 4.79
N GLY A 916 32.37 -5.91 3.75
CA GLY A 916 33.62 -5.18 3.86
C GLY A 916 33.49 -3.65 3.79
N LEU A 917 32.35 -3.11 3.35
CA LEU A 917 32.19 -1.67 3.15
C LEU A 917 32.19 -0.88 4.47
N THR A 918 32.68 0.35 4.41
CA THR A 918 32.85 1.29 5.53
C THR A 918 32.10 2.60 5.24
N LEU A 919 31.99 3.48 6.23
CA LEU A 919 31.44 4.83 6.04
C LEU A 919 32.23 5.62 4.98
N GLU A 920 33.54 5.39 4.89
CA GLU A 920 34.40 6.04 3.87
C GLU A 920 33.99 5.64 2.43
N ASP A 921 33.47 4.42 2.22
CA ASP A 921 32.93 4.02 0.90
C ASP A 921 31.66 4.79 0.57
N VAL A 922 30.77 5.01 1.54
CA VAL A 922 29.55 5.83 1.40
C VAL A 922 29.91 7.30 1.10
N LYS A 923 30.91 7.85 1.82
CA LYS A 923 31.44 9.20 1.59
C LYS A 923 32.11 9.33 0.20
N ALA A 924 32.75 8.26 -0.27
CA ALA A 924 33.31 8.23 -1.62
C ALA A 924 32.20 8.31 -2.68
N ILE A 925 31.11 7.56 -2.52
CA ILE A 925 29.93 7.66 -3.40
C ILE A 925 29.35 9.07 -3.35
N GLN A 926 29.12 9.62 -2.15
CA GLN A 926 28.62 10.99 -1.99
C GLN A 926 29.47 12.00 -2.78
N LYS A 927 30.77 11.97 -2.58
CA LYS A 927 31.69 12.91 -3.19
C LYS A 927 31.83 12.74 -4.71
N GLN A 928 31.89 11.51 -5.19
CA GLN A 928 32.17 11.21 -6.60
C GLN A 928 30.89 11.21 -7.45
N TRP A 929 29.78 10.75 -6.88
CA TRP A 929 28.57 10.43 -7.63
C TRP A 929 27.40 11.36 -7.33
N VAL A 930 27.39 12.13 -6.24
CA VAL A 930 26.25 12.93 -5.81
C VAL A 930 26.56 14.41 -5.67
N ALA A 931 27.59 14.77 -4.91
CA ALA A 931 27.93 16.17 -4.69
C ALA A 931 28.29 16.92 -5.99
N GLY A 932 27.94 18.21 -6.07
CA GLY A 932 28.30 19.11 -7.17
C GLY A 932 27.73 18.71 -8.52
N ARG A 933 26.56 18.04 -8.57
CA ARG A 933 25.86 17.73 -9.81
C ARG A 933 25.15 18.95 -10.36
N THR A 934 24.89 18.93 -11.65
CA THR A 934 23.95 19.80 -12.35
C THR A 934 22.62 19.08 -12.51
N TYR A 935 21.50 19.80 -12.43
CA TYR A 935 20.19 19.19 -12.37
C TYR A 935 19.23 19.75 -13.42
N THR A 936 18.33 18.91 -13.91
CA THR A 936 17.04 19.34 -14.43
C THR A 936 16.07 19.35 -13.24
N TYR A 937 15.59 20.53 -12.86
CA TYR A 937 14.59 20.69 -11.81
C TYR A 937 13.21 20.69 -12.46
N GLY A 938 12.31 19.81 -12.05
CA GLY A 938 10.90 19.77 -12.41
C GLY A 938 10.06 20.25 -11.24
N ILE A 939 9.23 21.26 -11.45
CA ILE A 939 8.34 21.82 -10.44
C ILE A 939 6.93 21.82 -10.98
N LEU A 940 6.03 21.16 -10.26
CA LEU A 940 4.60 21.22 -10.50
C LEU A 940 3.98 22.19 -9.51
N GLY A 941 3.40 23.29 -9.97
CA GLY A 941 2.79 24.30 -9.12
C GLY A 941 2.37 25.53 -9.91
N ASP A 942 1.61 26.42 -9.26
CA ASP A 942 1.19 27.68 -9.91
C ASP A 942 2.36 28.68 -9.92
N PRO A 943 2.81 29.15 -11.08
CA PRO A 943 3.84 30.18 -11.16
C PRO A 943 3.53 31.48 -10.39
N ALA A 944 2.25 31.74 -10.09
CA ALA A 944 1.84 32.91 -9.28
C ALA A 944 2.12 32.73 -7.79
N ASP A 945 2.14 31.49 -7.31
CA ASP A 945 2.36 31.11 -5.90
C ASP A 945 3.81 30.70 -5.60
N LEU A 946 4.60 30.39 -6.65
CA LEU A 946 5.99 29.96 -6.54
C LEU A 946 6.96 31.15 -6.50
N ASP A 947 8.08 31.03 -5.76
CA ASP A 947 9.17 32.02 -5.84
C ASP A 947 9.96 31.89 -7.14
N MET A 948 9.38 32.43 -8.22
CA MET A 948 9.99 32.41 -9.55
C MET A 948 11.34 33.14 -9.63
N PRO A 949 11.59 34.23 -8.86
CA PRO A 949 12.94 34.82 -8.75
C PRO A 949 13.97 33.84 -8.24
N TYR A 950 13.67 33.11 -7.17
CA TYR A 950 14.55 32.06 -6.64
C TYR A 950 14.80 30.93 -7.65
N LEU A 951 13.77 30.44 -8.31
CA LEU A 951 13.90 29.40 -9.32
C LEU A 951 14.86 29.80 -10.47
N ARG A 952 14.88 31.08 -10.86
CA ARG A 952 15.84 31.60 -11.87
C ARG A 952 17.29 31.59 -11.38
N MET A 953 17.54 31.51 -10.09
CA MET A 953 18.91 31.39 -9.54
C MET A 953 19.42 29.95 -9.70
N LEU A 954 18.55 28.94 -9.70
CA LEU A 954 18.92 27.54 -9.91
C LEU A 954 19.30 27.26 -11.37
N GLY A 955 18.80 28.04 -12.34
CA GLY A 955 19.10 27.90 -13.75
C GLY A 955 18.07 28.59 -14.67
N PRO A 956 18.27 28.51 -16.00
CA PRO A 956 17.28 28.99 -16.96
C PRO A 956 15.92 28.29 -16.73
N VAL A 957 14.86 29.09 -16.58
CA VAL A 957 13.51 28.58 -16.35
C VAL A 957 12.76 28.48 -17.69
N LYS A 958 12.18 27.29 -17.93
CA LYS A 958 11.20 27.07 -19.01
C LYS A 958 9.88 26.69 -18.38
N THR A 959 8.82 27.43 -18.64
CA THR A 959 7.46 27.01 -18.32
C THR A 959 6.98 26.04 -19.41
N LEU A 960 6.48 24.91 -19.00
CA LEU A 960 5.87 23.88 -19.84
C LEU A 960 4.36 24.07 -19.86
N THR A 961 3.72 23.53 -20.87
CA THR A 961 2.27 23.30 -20.85
C THR A 961 2.00 21.85 -20.38
N LEU A 962 0.76 21.55 -20.02
CA LEU A 962 0.39 20.16 -19.73
C LEU A 962 0.51 19.30 -21.00
N GLU A 963 0.23 19.85 -22.18
CA GLU A 963 0.43 19.18 -23.47
C GLU A 963 1.90 18.82 -23.73
N ASP A 964 2.85 19.66 -23.29
CA ASP A 964 4.28 19.35 -23.41
C ASP A 964 4.65 18.07 -22.65
N ILE A 965 4.10 17.88 -21.43
CA ILE A 965 4.47 16.74 -20.56
C ILE A 965 3.65 15.49 -20.83
N PHE A 966 2.38 15.62 -21.25
CA PHE A 966 1.53 14.48 -21.57
C PHE A 966 1.67 14.02 -23.04
N GLY A 967 2.05 14.88 -23.96
CA GLY A 967 2.15 14.54 -25.40
C GLY A 967 0.84 14.62 -26.17
N TYR A 968 -0.27 15.05 -25.53
CA TYR A 968 -1.61 15.19 -26.13
C TYR A 968 -2.37 16.42 -25.68
#